data_cff73420f175e479ca0eee8e7a43779e
#
_entry.id   cff73420f175e479ca0eee8e7a43779e
#
_cell.length_a   1.000
_cell.length_b   1.000
_cell.length_c   1.000
_cell.angle_alpha   90.00
_cell.angle_beta   90.00
_cell.angle_gamma   90.00
#
_symmetry.space_group_name_H-M   'P 1'
#
loop_
_entity.id
_entity.type
_entity.pdbx_description
1 polymer ?
#
loop_
_entity_poly.entity_id
_entity_poly.type
_entity_poly.pdbx_seq_one_letter_code
_entity_poly.pdbx_strand_id
1 'polypeptide(L)'
;MTIHIQRNRKTCLGWLATLCLAMLLTGCNKTIDMEQQVNELYSKMSQEERIAQLRSMYMDELFDEQGQLDTAKCRELIPYGIGHFSQFALQHPRQPNELRDRVAAVQDWLMNNTPNGIPALMHEEVLSGVNTVGATIYPQQIGQACSFNPELAELKTRQTSTDLRRMGGILALSPMVDVCRVPSFNRLEESYGEDGYLSAVMGTAFVKGLQQDDLKKGVMACSKHYLGYGGGGDADEKELMEEILLPHETMIRLAGSKVVMPGYHEVHGTKCVANSEILQDILRSYLGFDGMVVSDYTAIDQLPDLPDAVTKAAAAINGGNDVDFPFGANYQYLQQAIDQGLVKPETFERAVKNVLRQKFRAGLFDKDAYLYSKDNITLDSPEERQTAYDIATQSVVLLENNGVLPLSLQESGLNVLLTGPNANSIWAMCGDYTYPAMSYFWKKMDYTSEQPHIVKLLEGMKERKPEGVNLLYSRGCDWTEEIETKFSELGDERAWEYEILHRKVDAGEKADWQEALDMAKQADVIVAAMGENVMLCGENRDRQSLRLPGKQEQFVQELIKTGKPVVLVMFGGRAQVVSGLAERCAAVIQAWYPGEEGGNAVADILYGKVSPSAKLSVSYPNVEMNEPICYNYSAEKDPRIQWPFGYGLSYTTFAYQNLNVEKTTQDSFELTFEVKNTGKMAADEVAQIYLSPTTADQPLRPIQLQGFARVSLKPGESKTVRVKLYTEQFGYYSNEGGQRQWNIAPGQYTVKIGSSSTDIQLQAPVTITGEPVSKPLREYYFAEVQ
;
A
#
# COMPACT_ATOMS: atom_id res chain seq x y z
N MET A 1 24.12 49.04 39.85
CA MET A 1 25.39 48.57 39.30
C MET A 1 25.06 47.70 38.08
N THR A 2 25.05 48.35 36.93
CA THR A 2 24.54 47.76 35.66
C THR A 2 25.72 47.27 34.86
N ILE A 3 25.79 45.96 34.58
CA ILE A 3 26.82 45.38 33.74
C ILE A 3 26.22 45.12 32.36
N HIS A 4 26.74 45.89 31.38
CA HIS A 4 26.48 45.65 29.95
C HIS A 4 27.33 44.49 29.45
N ILE A 5 26.69 43.46 28.94
CA ILE A 5 27.34 42.42 28.13
C ILE A 5 27.01 42.65 26.66
N GLN A 6 27.95 43.22 25.92
CA GLN A 6 27.95 43.20 24.46
C GLN A 6 28.27 41.79 23.97
N ARG A 7 27.28 41.11 23.40
CA ARG A 7 27.52 39.85 22.69
C ARG A 7 27.94 40.10 21.25
N ASN A 8 29.15 39.72 20.93
CA ASN A 8 29.72 39.73 19.60
C ASN A 8 28.98 38.75 18.66
N ARG A 9 28.06 39.27 17.82
CA ARG A 9 27.29 38.48 16.83
C ARG A 9 28.12 37.95 15.64
N LYS A 10 29.39 38.32 15.50
CA LYS A 10 30.23 37.91 14.36
C LYS A 10 30.94 36.56 14.50
N THR A 11 31.06 36.01 15.70
CA THR A 11 31.74 34.73 15.93
C THR A 11 30.83 33.49 15.82
N CYS A 12 29.54 33.62 16.02
CA CYS A 12 28.61 32.48 15.90
C CYS A 12 28.30 32.07 14.43
N LEU A 13 28.24 33.02 13.48
CA LEU A 13 28.03 32.68 12.06
C LEU A 13 29.21 31.93 11.43
N GLY A 14 30.43 32.20 11.86
CA GLY A 14 31.61 31.48 11.35
C GLY A 14 31.67 30.01 11.77
N TRP A 15 31.19 29.68 12.98
CA TRP A 15 31.19 28.31 13.48
C TRP A 15 30.03 27.46 12.88
N LEU A 16 28.87 28.04 12.64
CA LEU A 16 27.78 27.35 11.94
C LEU A 16 28.11 27.06 10.47
N ALA A 17 28.70 28.03 9.76
CA ALA A 17 29.12 27.80 8.37
C ALA A 17 30.25 26.76 8.27
N THR A 18 31.15 26.68 9.23
CA THR A 18 32.24 25.69 9.26
C THR A 18 31.66 24.28 9.64
N LEU A 19 30.64 24.19 10.51
CA LEU A 19 30.00 22.95 10.86
C LEU A 19 29.16 22.42 9.69
N CYS A 20 28.39 23.27 8.99
CA CYS A 20 27.63 22.87 7.79
C CYS A 20 28.58 22.45 6.66
N LEU A 21 29.68 23.12 6.45
CA LEU A 21 30.70 22.76 5.45
C LEU A 21 31.42 21.44 5.81
N ALA A 22 31.65 21.19 7.10
CA ALA A 22 32.24 19.93 7.58
C ALA A 22 31.25 18.76 7.45
N MET A 23 29.94 18.98 7.68
CA MET A 23 28.90 17.95 7.44
C MET A 23 28.71 17.65 5.97
N LEU A 24 28.79 18.66 5.09
CA LEU A 24 28.73 18.46 3.64
C LEU A 24 29.98 17.71 3.13
N LEU A 25 31.15 17.99 3.67
CA LEU A 25 32.36 17.29 3.26
C LEU A 25 32.43 15.84 3.78
N THR A 26 31.87 15.54 4.97
CA THR A 26 31.83 14.17 5.49
C THR A 26 30.76 13.32 4.77
N GLY A 27 29.65 13.92 4.32
CA GLY A 27 28.67 13.24 3.48
C GLY A 27 29.23 12.90 2.08
N CYS A 28 29.89 13.85 1.42
CA CYS A 28 30.57 13.63 0.15
C CYS A 28 31.68 12.57 0.22
N ASN A 29 32.48 12.55 1.27
CA ASN A 29 33.56 11.57 1.41
C ASN A 29 33.02 10.13 1.56
N LYS A 30 31.90 9.90 2.27
CA LYS A 30 31.28 8.57 2.37
C LYS A 30 30.69 8.08 1.03
N THR A 31 30.09 8.98 0.25
CA THR A 31 29.52 8.64 -1.05
C THR A 31 30.61 8.34 -2.08
N ILE A 32 31.69 9.10 -2.07
CA ILE A 32 32.87 8.87 -2.93
C ILE A 32 33.52 7.52 -2.61
N ASP A 33 33.66 7.17 -1.33
CA ASP A 33 34.22 5.90 -0.89
C ASP A 33 33.37 4.71 -1.33
N MET A 34 32.03 4.78 -1.24
CA MET A 34 31.14 3.73 -1.69
C MET A 34 31.21 3.52 -3.21
N GLU A 35 31.19 4.56 -4.04
CA GLU A 35 31.31 4.45 -5.48
C GLU A 35 32.68 3.89 -5.89
N GLN A 36 33.73 4.22 -5.17
CA GLN A 36 35.04 3.63 -5.37
C GLN A 36 35.00 2.12 -5.07
N GLN A 37 34.39 1.70 -3.96
CA GLN A 37 34.23 0.28 -3.59
C GLN A 37 33.44 -0.49 -4.64
N VAL A 38 32.32 0.08 -5.12
CA VAL A 38 31.51 -0.50 -6.22
C VAL A 38 32.36 -0.72 -7.48
N ASN A 39 33.13 0.29 -7.90
CA ASN A 39 33.99 0.22 -9.07
C ASN A 39 35.13 -0.78 -8.90
N GLU A 40 35.75 -0.85 -7.73
CA GLU A 40 36.81 -1.81 -7.41
C GLU A 40 36.28 -3.25 -7.44
N LEU A 41 35.09 -3.51 -6.87
CA LEU A 41 34.46 -4.83 -6.90
C LEU A 41 34.09 -5.21 -8.34
N TYR A 42 33.40 -4.33 -9.08
CA TYR A 42 33.03 -4.54 -10.48
C TYR A 42 34.22 -4.89 -11.35
N SER A 43 35.38 -4.22 -11.15
CA SER A 43 36.59 -4.47 -11.92
C SER A 43 37.23 -5.84 -11.68
N LYS A 44 37.00 -6.45 -10.49
CA LYS A 44 37.51 -7.78 -10.13
C LYS A 44 36.60 -8.92 -10.60
N MET A 45 35.33 -8.62 -10.87
CA MET A 45 34.34 -9.62 -11.26
C MET A 45 34.55 -10.12 -12.70
N SER A 46 34.38 -11.41 -12.88
CA SER A 46 34.24 -12.01 -14.21
C SER A 46 32.90 -11.61 -14.86
N GLN A 47 32.75 -11.85 -16.14
CA GLN A 47 31.51 -11.59 -16.88
C GLN A 47 30.35 -12.42 -16.32
N GLU A 48 30.60 -13.68 -15.98
CA GLU A 48 29.64 -14.61 -15.41
C GLU A 48 29.18 -14.14 -14.02
N GLU A 49 30.09 -13.65 -13.18
CA GLU A 49 29.75 -13.05 -11.88
C GLU A 49 28.86 -11.79 -12.03
N ARG A 50 29.16 -10.94 -13.01
CA ARG A 50 28.35 -9.74 -13.29
C ARG A 50 26.94 -10.12 -13.72
N ILE A 51 26.77 -11.10 -14.61
CA ILE A 51 25.46 -11.61 -15.03
C ILE A 51 24.73 -12.25 -13.85
N ALA A 52 25.41 -13.03 -13.01
CA ALA A 52 24.82 -13.65 -11.83
C ALA A 52 24.19 -12.63 -10.87
N GLN A 53 24.76 -11.42 -10.74
CA GLN A 53 24.17 -10.37 -9.89
C GLN A 53 22.83 -9.82 -10.41
N LEU A 54 22.51 -9.98 -11.68
CA LEU A 54 21.27 -9.50 -12.30
C LEU A 54 20.17 -10.56 -12.31
N ARG A 55 20.42 -11.73 -11.72
CA ARG A 55 19.51 -12.88 -11.68
C ARG A 55 19.00 -13.15 -10.28
N SER A 56 17.87 -13.87 -10.26
CA SER A 56 17.24 -14.37 -9.04
C SER A 56 16.93 -15.87 -9.20
N MET A 57 16.64 -16.53 -8.07
CA MET A 57 16.10 -17.90 -8.02
C MET A 57 15.37 -18.12 -6.69
N TYR A 58 14.68 -19.24 -6.55
CA TYR A 58 14.15 -19.65 -5.25
C TYR A 58 15.22 -20.33 -4.40
N MET A 59 15.33 -19.90 -3.14
CA MET A 59 16.37 -20.41 -2.22
C MET A 59 16.24 -21.92 -1.96
N ASP A 60 15.02 -22.45 -1.95
CA ASP A 60 14.74 -23.84 -1.65
C ASP A 60 15.32 -24.84 -2.66
N GLU A 61 15.61 -24.40 -3.88
CA GLU A 61 16.29 -25.22 -4.90
C GLU A 61 17.68 -25.67 -4.45
N LEU A 62 18.30 -24.97 -3.49
CA LEU A 62 19.63 -25.27 -2.96
C LEU A 62 19.63 -26.28 -1.82
N PHE A 63 18.46 -26.75 -1.39
CA PHE A 63 18.33 -27.65 -0.25
C PHE A 63 17.95 -29.09 -0.70
N ASP A 64 18.34 -30.04 0.12
CA ASP A 64 17.93 -31.44 -0.03
C ASP A 64 16.55 -31.70 0.61
N GLU A 65 16.05 -32.93 0.46
CA GLU A 65 14.77 -33.36 1.05
C GLU A 65 14.76 -33.34 2.59
N GLN A 66 15.94 -33.36 3.22
CA GLN A 66 16.12 -33.29 4.68
C GLN A 66 16.25 -31.83 5.16
N GLY A 67 16.18 -30.85 4.24
CA GLY A 67 16.30 -29.42 4.54
C GLY A 67 17.74 -28.97 4.82
N GLN A 68 18.75 -29.74 4.43
CA GLN A 68 20.14 -29.35 4.55
C GLN A 68 20.63 -28.71 3.25
N LEU A 69 21.53 -27.71 3.38
CA LEU A 69 22.11 -27.07 2.21
C LEU A 69 22.92 -28.07 1.37
N ASP A 70 22.50 -28.30 0.13
CA ASP A 70 23.19 -29.17 -0.82
C ASP A 70 24.29 -28.39 -1.53
N THR A 71 25.53 -28.58 -1.07
CA THR A 71 26.69 -27.87 -1.63
C THR A 71 27.03 -28.31 -3.07
N ALA A 72 26.53 -29.48 -3.52
CA ALA A 72 26.72 -29.91 -4.93
C ALA A 72 25.76 -29.10 -5.80
N LYS A 73 24.49 -28.97 -5.44
CA LYS A 73 23.54 -28.08 -6.10
C LYS A 73 24.03 -26.63 -6.13
N CYS A 74 24.57 -26.14 -5.01
CA CYS A 74 25.13 -24.79 -4.97
C CYS A 74 26.23 -24.59 -6.02
N ARG A 75 27.16 -25.55 -6.17
CA ARG A 75 28.23 -25.48 -7.19
C ARG A 75 27.72 -25.62 -8.63
N GLU A 76 26.60 -26.30 -8.82
CA GLU A 76 25.96 -26.48 -10.13
C GLU A 76 25.17 -25.25 -10.55
N LEU A 77 24.27 -24.74 -9.63
CA LEU A 77 23.27 -23.72 -9.96
C LEU A 77 23.81 -22.29 -9.81
N ILE A 78 24.70 -22.05 -8.84
CA ILE A 78 25.21 -20.71 -8.51
C ILE A 78 26.75 -20.66 -8.38
N PRO A 79 27.53 -21.24 -9.30
CA PRO A 79 29.00 -21.31 -9.21
C PRO A 79 29.66 -19.93 -9.15
N TYR A 80 29.03 -18.92 -9.72
CA TYR A 80 29.48 -17.52 -9.76
C TYR A 80 28.69 -16.62 -8.78
N GLY A 81 27.97 -17.21 -7.81
CA GLY A 81 27.05 -16.52 -6.94
C GLY A 81 25.68 -16.26 -7.59
N ILE A 82 24.86 -15.46 -6.91
CA ILE A 82 23.53 -15.03 -7.36
C ILE A 82 23.24 -13.63 -6.82
N GLY A 83 22.47 -12.83 -7.56
CA GLY A 83 22.08 -11.49 -7.11
C GLY A 83 21.04 -11.50 -6.00
N HIS A 84 19.98 -12.30 -6.19
CA HIS A 84 18.78 -12.28 -5.37
C HIS A 84 18.23 -13.67 -5.11
N PHE A 85 17.48 -13.82 -3.98
CA PHE A 85 16.58 -14.93 -3.72
C PHE A 85 15.16 -14.43 -3.58
N SER A 86 14.26 -15.01 -4.40
CA SER A 86 12.87 -14.59 -4.52
C SER A 86 11.99 -15.23 -3.46
N GLN A 87 11.08 -14.44 -2.85
CA GLN A 87 10.06 -14.91 -1.91
C GLN A 87 10.61 -15.99 -0.96
N PHE A 88 11.71 -15.67 -0.28
CA PHE A 88 12.49 -16.66 0.46
C PHE A 88 11.73 -17.26 1.64
N ALA A 89 10.72 -16.56 2.18
CA ALA A 89 9.91 -17.00 3.31
C ALA A 89 8.60 -17.69 2.88
N LEU A 90 8.07 -17.36 1.68
CA LEU A 90 6.78 -17.85 1.21
C LEU A 90 6.84 -19.27 0.61
N GLN A 91 8.01 -19.76 0.19
CA GLN A 91 8.12 -21.01 -0.61
C GLN A 91 7.56 -22.24 0.08
N HIS A 92 7.78 -22.38 1.39
CA HIS A 92 7.24 -23.43 2.23
C HIS A 92 6.96 -22.91 3.64
N PRO A 93 5.95 -23.46 4.36
CA PRO A 93 5.71 -23.07 5.73
C PRO A 93 6.89 -23.49 6.61
N ARG A 94 7.60 -22.51 7.16
CA ARG A 94 8.73 -22.70 8.07
C ARG A 94 8.64 -21.74 9.23
N GLN A 95 9.08 -22.23 10.38
CA GLN A 95 9.21 -21.37 11.55
C GLN A 95 10.30 -20.32 11.32
N PRO A 96 10.16 -19.11 11.85
CA PRO A 96 11.08 -17.99 11.59
C PRO A 96 12.55 -18.30 11.87
N ASN A 97 12.82 -19.09 12.91
CA ASN A 97 14.19 -19.49 13.24
C ASN A 97 14.80 -20.48 12.25
N GLU A 98 14.01 -21.44 11.74
CA GLU A 98 14.45 -22.35 10.68
C GLU A 98 14.76 -21.59 9.40
N LEU A 99 13.87 -20.65 9.02
CA LEU A 99 14.07 -19.80 7.85
C LEU A 99 15.36 -18.99 7.94
N ARG A 100 15.59 -18.34 9.09
CA ARG A 100 16.84 -17.62 9.38
C ARG A 100 18.07 -18.51 9.22
N ASP A 101 18.03 -19.74 9.76
CA ASP A 101 19.16 -20.67 9.71
C ASP A 101 19.47 -21.12 8.27
N ARG A 102 18.44 -21.26 7.43
CA ARG A 102 18.61 -21.52 5.99
C ARG A 102 19.24 -20.33 5.27
N VAL A 103 18.76 -19.11 5.54
CA VAL A 103 19.36 -17.88 4.99
C VAL A 103 20.84 -17.80 5.41
N ALA A 104 21.13 -18.06 6.68
CA ALA A 104 22.52 -18.07 7.17
C ALA A 104 23.40 -19.04 6.41
N ALA A 105 22.94 -20.29 6.22
CA ALA A 105 23.70 -21.32 5.52
C ALA A 105 24.00 -20.94 4.07
N VAL A 106 23.02 -20.34 3.36
CA VAL A 106 23.21 -19.89 1.97
C VAL A 106 24.15 -18.69 1.89
N GLN A 107 23.99 -17.70 2.76
CA GLN A 107 24.86 -16.51 2.78
C GLN A 107 26.31 -16.91 3.12
N ASP A 108 26.50 -17.77 4.12
CA ASP A 108 27.83 -18.30 4.47
C ASP A 108 28.47 -19.07 3.32
N TRP A 109 27.67 -19.85 2.58
CA TRP A 109 28.18 -20.55 1.40
C TRP A 109 28.61 -19.59 0.31
N LEU A 110 27.79 -18.59 -0.02
CA LEU A 110 28.11 -17.57 -1.03
C LEU A 110 29.39 -16.82 -0.71
N MET A 111 29.52 -16.35 0.54
CA MET A 111 30.69 -15.58 0.97
C MET A 111 31.99 -16.38 0.98
N ASN A 112 31.92 -17.70 1.19
CA ASN A 112 33.12 -18.54 1.33
C ASN A 112 33.46 -19.39 0.10
N ASN A 113 32.54 -19.56 -0.85
CA ASN A 113 32.69 -20.54 -1.95
C ASN A 113 32.52 -19.92 -3.34
N THR A 114 32.20 -18.63 -3.46
CA THR A 114 32.14 -17.93 -4.76
C THR A 114 33.36 -17.03 -4.95
N PRO A 115 33.75 -16.67 -6.20
CA PRO A 115 35.04 -16.02 -6.46
C PRO A 115 35.27 -14.72 -5.71
N ASN A 116 34.27 -13.84 -5.60
CA ASN A 116 34.36 -12.56 -4.87
C ASN A 116 33.53 -12.52 -3.57
N GLY A 117 32.95 -13.63 -3.13
CA GLY A 117 32.23 -13.74 -1.87
C GLY A 117 31.06 -12.76 -1.72
N ILE A 118 30.30 -12.54 -2.79
CA ILE A 118 29.21 -11.54 -2.81
C ILE A 118 27.93 -12.13 -2.20
N PRO A 119 27.40 -11.60 -1.07
CA PRO A 119 26.15 -12.04 -0.48
C PRO A 119 24.95 -11.68 -1.37
N ALA A 120 23.86 -12.48 -1.29
CA ALA A 120 22.63 -12.24 -2.04
C ALA A 120 21.67 -11.30 -1.30
N LEU A 121 20.77 -10.66 -2.06
CA LEU A 121 19.60 -9.94 -1.54
C LEU A 121 18.44 -10.92 -1.40
N MET A 122 17.92 -11.09 -0.18
CA MET A 122 16.70 -11.85 0.10
C MET A 122 15.50 -10.91 -0.01
N HIS A 123 14.51 -11.23 -0.86
CA HIS A 123 13.31 -10.41 -0.95
C HIS A 123 12.04 -11.18 -0.62
N GLU A 124 11.05 -10.45 -0.07
CA GLU A 124 9.73 -10.96 0.25
C GLU A 124 8.66 -9.89 0.02
N GLU A 125 7.41 -10.35 -0.07
CA GLU A 125 6.23 -9.49 -0.04
C GLU A 125 5.87 -9.13 1.40
N VAL A 126 5.54 -7.85 1.64
CA VAL A 126 5.25 -7.37 3.00
C VAL A 126 4.09 -6.37 3.05
N LEU A 127 3.18 -6.44 2.13
CA LEU A 127 2.10 -5.46 1.96
C LEU A 127 1.26 -5.32 3.24
N SER A 128 0.89 -6.44 3.84
CA SER A 128 0.07 -6.51 5.05
C SER A 128 0.72 -7.32 6.18
N GLY A 129 2.02 -7.16 6.34
CA GLY A 129 2.88 -7.95 7.22
C GLY A 129 3.81 -8.83 6.39
N VAL A 130 4.78 -9.50 7.04
CA VAL A 130 5.70 -10.39 6.34
C VAL A 130 4.97 -11.66 5.87
N ASN A 131 5.15 -12.06 4.62
CA ASN A 131 4.57 -13.30 4.10
C ASN A 131 5.33 -14.53 4.61
N THR A 132 5.14 -14.85 5.89
CA THR A 132 5.72 -16.01 6.57
C THR A 132 4.79 -16.54 7.66
N VAL A 133 5.05 -17.77 8.10
CA VAL A 133 4.33 -18.42 9.20
C VAL A 133 4.41 -17.58 10.48
N GLY A 134 3.27 -17.32 11.09
CA GLY A 134 3.17 -16.67 12.40
C GLY A 134 3.41 -15.17 12.41
N ALA A 135 3.54 -14.52 11.25
CA ALA A 135 3.67 -13.07 11.19
C ALA A 135 2.32 -12.36 11.35
N THR A 136 2.35 -11.19 11.98
CA THR A 136 1.18 -10.32 12.15
C THR A 136 0.54 -9.96 10.82
N ILE A 137 -0.79 -10.06 10.75
CA ILE A 137 -1.59 -9.72 9.57
C ILE A 137 -2.31 -8.40 9.81
N TYR A 138 -1.78 -7.35 9.22
CA TYR A 138 -2.36 -6.00 9.27
C TYR A 138 -3.48 -5.82 8.24
N PRO A 139 -4.36 -4.82 8.43
CA PRO A 139 -5.33 -4.42 7.40
C PRO A 139 -4.68 -4.13 6.05
N GLN A 140 -5.39 -4.44 4.96
CA GLN A 140 -4.97 -4.11 3.61
C GLN A 140 -4.85 -2.60 3.38
N GLN A 141 -4.03 -2.20 2.40
CA GLN A 141 -3.68 -0.79 2.19
C GLN A 141 -4.89 0.09 1.88
N ILE A 142 -5.90 -0.41 1.15
CA ILE A 142 -7.13 0.35 0.88
C ILE A 142 -7.87 0.72 2.17
N GLY A 143 -7.97 -0.20 3.13
CA GLY A 143 -8.52 0.08 4.45
C GLY A 143 -7.62 1.03 5.24
N GLN A 144 -6.30 0.81 5.22
CA GLN A 144 -5.33 1.68 5.89
C GLN A 144 -5.37 3.11 5.34
N ALA A 145 -5.56 3.30 4.03
CA ALA A 145 -5.72 4.62 3.42
C ALA A 145 -6.93 5.38 3.98
N CYS A 146 -8.03 4.66 4.26
CA CYS A 146 -9.23 5.23 4.87
C CYS A 146 -9.00 5.80 6.28
N SER A 147 -7.90 5.44 6.93
CA SER A 147 -7.51 6.03 8.22
C SER A 147 -7.02 7.47 8.10
N PHE A 148 -6.51 7.89 6.95
CA PHE A 148 -5.78 9.16 6.79
C PHE A 148 -4.74 9.35 7.91
N ASN A 149 -4.02 8.28 8.25
CA ASN A 149 -3.05 8.25 9.35
C ASN A 149 -1.70 7.66 8.89
N PRO A 150 -0.80 8.50 8.35
CA PRO A 150 0.51 8.05 7.90
C PRO A 150 1.42 7.57 9.04
N GLU A 151 1.21 8.03 10.28
CA GLU A 151 2.01 7.60 11.43
C GLU A 151 1.78 6.11 11.72
N LEU A 152 0.55 5.62 11.63
CA LEU A 152 0.27 4.19 11.76
C LEU A 152 0.84 3.36 10.60
N ALA A 153 0.87 3.93 9.38
CA ALA A 153 1.53 3.28 8.25
C ALA A 153 3.04 3.12 8.48
N GLU A 154 3.70 4.17 8.97
CA GLU A 154 5.12 4.12 9.32
C GLU A 154 5.40 3.15 10.48
N LEU A 155 4.57 3.16 11.53
CA LEU A 155 4.72 2.25 12.67
C LEU A 155 4.60 0.78 12.26
N LYS A 156 3.53 0.42 11.53
CA LYS A 156 3.32 -0.91 10.95
C LYS A 156 4.56 -1.40 10.19
N THR A 157 5.07 -0.56 9.28
CA THR A 157 6.15 -0.97 8.41
C THR A 157 7.51 -1.01 9.11
N ARG A 158 7.70 -0.24 10.17
CA ARG A 158 8.86 -0.34 11.06
C ARG A 158 8.88 -1.69 11.81
N GLN A 159 7.72 -2.16 12.29
CA GLN A 159 7.55 -3.48 12.90
C GLN A 159 7.83 -4.59 11.87
N THR A 160 7.16 -4.53 10.72
CA THR A 160 7.35 -5.47 9.59
C THR A 160 8.83 -5.52 9.12
N SER A 161 9.49 -4.37 9.03
CA SER A 161 10.91 -4.28 8.67
C SER A 161 11.81 -5.00 9.69
N THR A 162 11.51 -4.84 10.97
CA THR A 162 12.24 -5.50 12.04
C THR A 162 12.14 -7.02 11.93
N ASP A 163 10.95 -7.53 11.71
CA ASP A 163 10.71 -8.96 11.58
C ASP A 163 11.37 -9.54 10.34
N LEU A 164 11.18 -8.91 9.20
CA LEU A 164 11.79 -9.34 7.94
C LEU A 164 13.32 -9.35 8.05
N ARG A 165 13.91 -8.28 8.62
CA ARG A 165 15.36 -8.16 8.76
C ARG A 165 15.95 -9.21 9.71
N ARG A 166 15.23 -9.56 10.78
CA ARG A 166 15.65 -10.62 11.72
C ARG A 166 15.78 -11.98 11.03
N MET A 167 14.93 -12.27 10.06
CA MET A 167 14.95 -13.50 9.26
C MET A 167 15.96 -13.47 8.11
N GLY A 168 16.56 -12.30 7.82
CA GLY A 168 17.53 -12.11 6.76
C GLY A 168 17.00 -11.45 5.49
N GLY A 169 15.74 -11.00 5.49
CA GLY A 169 15.19 -10.22 4.38
C GLY A 169 15.79 -8.83 4.31
N ILE A 170 16.11 -8.39 3.11
CA ILE A 170 16.85 -7.14 2.83
C ILE A 170 16.05 -6.21 1.91
N LEU A 171 15.15 -6.79 1.13
CA LEU A 171 14.31 -6.09 0.16
C LEU A 171 12.85 -6.52 0.35
N ALA A 172 11.97 -5.55 0.42
CA ALA A 172 10.52 -5.71 0.42
C ALA A 172 9.95 -5.29 -0.93
N LEU A 173 9.15 -6.15 -1.58
CA LEU A 173 8.46 -5.82 -2.84
C LEU A 173 7.17 -5.02 -2.56
N SER A 174 7.31 -3.96 -1.78
CA SER A 174 6.23 -3.10 -1.28
C SER A 174 6.74 -1.68 -1.02
N PRO A 175 5.88 -0.65 -1.05
CA PRO A 175 4.42 -0.66 -1.20
C PRO A 175 3.94 -0.69 -2.65
N MET A 176 2.68 -1.10 -2.86
CA MET A 176 1.94 -0.78 -4.07
C MET A 176 1.32 0.61 -3.94
N VAL A 177 1.65 1.51 -4.86
CA VAL A 177 1.21 2.91 -4.83
C VAL A 177 0.53 3.33 -6.13
N ASP A 178 0.04 2.36 -6.88
CA ASP A 178 -0.77 2.62 -8.05
C ASP A 178 -1.98 3.48 -7.68
N VAL A 179 -2.21 4.56 -8.44
CA VAL A 179 -3.39 5.41 -8.29
C VAL A 179 -4.53 4.74 -9.02
N CYS A 180 -5.40 4.04 -8.27
CA CYS A 180 -6.42 3.16 -8.83
C CYS A 180 -7.75 3.87 -8.99
N ARG A 181 -8.14 4.13 -10.24
CA ARG A 181 -9.36 4.87 -10.61
C ARG A 181 -10.44 4.03 -11.26
N VAL A 182 -10.13 2.76 -11.55
CA VAL A 182 -11.10 1.80 -12.11
C VAL A 182 -11.69 0.99 -10.96
N PRO A 183 -12.99 1.15 -10.64
CA PRO A 183 -13.60 0.49 -9.47
C PRO A 183 -13.57 -1.04 -9.54
N SER A 184 -13.54 -1.61 -10.74
CA SER A 184 -13.47 -3.05 -10.97
C SER A 184 -12.05 -3.63 -10.90
N PHE A 185 -11.02 -2.80 -10.73
CA PHE A 185 -9.65 -3.27 -10.65
C PHE A 185 -9.48 -4.24 -9.47
N ASN A 186 -9.08 -5.46 -9.77
CA ASN A 186 -9.01 -6.57 -8.81
C ASN A 186 -7.94 -6.42 -7.74
N ARG A 187 -6.91 -5.57 -7.98
CA ARG A 187 -5.85 -5.26 -7.04
C ARG A 187 -6.05 -3.92 -6.31
N LEU A 188 -7.28 -3.36 -6.33
CA LEU A 188 -7.61 -2.12 -5.62
C LEU A 188 -7.25 -2.20 -4.13
N GLU A 189 -7.47 -3.36 -3.51
CA GLU A 189 -7.19 -3.60 -2.08
C GLU A 189 -5.74 -3.34 -1.68
N GLU A 190 -4.79 -3.54 -2.62
CA GLU A 190 -3.36 -3.37 -2.39
C GLU A 190 -2.93 -1.90 -2.48
N SER A 191 -3.80 -1.02 -3.00
CA SER A 191 -3.51 0.40 -3.25
C SER A 191 -4.00 1.31 -2.13
N TYR A 192 -3.58 2.57 -2.17
CA TYR A 192 -4.13 3.62 -1.29
C TYR A 192 -5.33 4.35 -1.92
N GLY A 193 -5.87 3.89 -3.05
CA GLY A 193 -7.07 4.40 -3.69
C GLY A 193 -6.83 5.28 -4.90
N GLU A 194 -7.75 6.23 -5.14
CA GLU A 194 -7.83 7.00 -6.41
C GLU A 194 -7.05 8.31 -6.41
N ASP A 195 -6.55 8.75 -5.24
CA ASP A 195 -5.92 10.06 -5.08
C ASP A 195 -4.40 9.97 -4.99
N GLY A 196 -3.72 10.70 -5.88
CA GLY A 196 -2.26 10.73 -5.95
C GLY A 196 -1.60 11.32 -4.71
N TYR A 197 -2.21 12.36 -4.09
CA TYR A 197 -1.67 12.98 -2.89
C TYR A 197 -1.75 12.06 -1.66
N LEU A 198 -2.91 11.44 -1.42
CA LEU A 198 -3.08 10.47 -0.33
C LEU A 198 -2.12 9.29 -0.51
N SER A 199 -2.04 8.72 -1.73
CA SER A 199 -1.11 7.64 -2.06
C SER A 199 0.35 8.04 -1.83
N ALA A 200 0.71 9.29 -2.15
CA ALA A 200 2.05 9.82 -1.93
C ALA A 200 2.39 9.96 -0.44
N VAL A 201 1.48 10.49 0.38
CA VAL A 201 1.67 10.64 1.83
C VAL A 201 1.81 9.28 2.49
N MET A 202 0.89 8.35 2.22
CA MET A 202 0.87 7.02 2.82
C MET A 202 2.05 6.17 2.35
N GLY A 203 2.37 6.18 1.04
CA GLY A 203 3.52 5.47 0.48
C GLY A 203 4.87 5.99 1.01
N THR A 204 5.01 7.31 1.17
CA THR A 204 6.20 7.92 1.77
C THR A 204 6.40 7.46 3.22
N ALA A 205 5.33 7.41 4.01
CA ALA A 205 5.35 6.91 5.39
C ALA A 205 5.71 5.41 5.44
N PHE A 206 5.13 4.61 4.55
CA PHE A 206 5.44 3.18 4.41
C PHE A 206 6.94 2.95 4.15
N VAL A 207 7.52 3.67 3.20
CA VAL A 207 8.95 3.56 2.87
C VAL A 207 9.83 3.98 4.03
N LYS A 208 9.49 5.08 4.73
CA LYS A 208 10.23 5.53 5.93
C LYS A 208 10.24 4.46 7.01
N GLY A 209 9.11 3.83 7.28
CA GLY A 209 9.02 2.76 8.27
C GLY A 209 9.87 1.55 7.88
N LEU A 210 9.80 1.08 6.60
CA LEU A 210 10.60 -0.05 6.12
C LEU A 210 12.10 0.23 6.17
N GLN A 211 12.52 1.37 5.63
CA GLN A 211 13.94 1.69 5.53
C GLN A 211 14.54 2.16 6.86
N GLN A 212 13.69 2.55 7.80
CA GLN A 212 14.09 3.12 9.09
C GLN A 212 15.05 4.30 8.88
N ASP A 213 15.88 4.59 9.87
CA ASP A 213 16.89 5.65 9.78
C ASP A 213 18.23 5.19 9.19
N ASP A 214 18.38 3.86 9.01
CA ASP A 214 19.61 3.23 8.53
C ASP A 214 19.31 1.94 7.77
N LEU A 215 19.52 1.93 6.45
CA LEU A 215 19.34 0.75 5.58
C LEU A 215 20.19 -0.46 6.00
N LYS A 216 21.24 -0.27 6.79
CA LYS A 216 22.01 -1.39 7.34
C LYS A 216 21.23 -2.19 8.38
N LYS A 217 20.15 -1.62 8.93
CA LYS A 217 19.25 -2.24 9.91
C LYS A 217 17.83 -2.39 9.40
N GLY A 218 17.41 -1.47 8.54
CA GLY A 218 16.12 -1.49 7.87
C GLY A 218 16.10 -2.42 6.64
N VAL A 219 15.01 -2.36 5.90
CA VAL A 219 14.74 -3.12 4.68
C VAL A 219 14.51 -2.14 3.53
N MET A 220 15.12 -2.39 2.38
CA MET A 220 14.86 -1.58 1.19
C MET A 220 13.42 -1.75 0.74
N ALA A 221 12.73 -0.64 0.48
CA ALA A 221 11.40 -0.64 -0.11
C ALA A 221 11.47 -0.65 -1.64
N CYS A 222 10.55 -1.38 -2.26
CA CYS A 222 10.35 -1.41 -3.71
C CYS A 222 9.02 -0.77 -4.06
N SER A 223 9.03 0.42 -4.65
CA SER A 223 7.79 1.06 -5.09
C SER A 223 7.26 0.39 -6.36
N LYS A 224 5.98 -0.02 -6.33
CA LYS A 224 5.32 -0.71 -7.44
C LYS A 224 3.89 -0.22 -7.66
N HIS A 225 3.35 -0.32 -8.88
CA HIS A 225 4.03 -0.76 -10.10
C HIS A 225 4.31 0.44 -10.98
N TYR A 226 5.56 0.74 -11.21
CA TYR A 226 5.99 1.91 -11.98
C TYR A 226 5.73 1.70 -13.47
N LEU A 227 4.95 2.47 -14.16
CA LEU A 227 4.21 3.66 -13.81
C LEU A 227 2.80 3.54 -14.41
N GLY A 228 1.72 3.67 -13.58
CA GLY A 228 0.35 3.81 -14.11
C GLY A 228 -0.47 2.52 -14.22
N TYR A 229 -0.13 1.44 -13.52
CA TYR A 229 -0.98 0.28 -13.36
C TYR A 229 -2.28 0.68 -12.62
N GLY A 230 -3.36 -0.07 -12.77
CA GLY A 230 -4.66 0.30 -12.15
C GLY A 230 -5.47 1.35 -12.89
N GLY A 231 -5.21 1.53 -14.20
CA GLY A 231 -5.98 2.41 -15.10
C GLY A 231 -5.28 3.71 -15.48
N GLY A 232 -4.00 3.87 -15.14
CA GLY A 232 -3.22 5.05 -15.48
C GLY A 232 -2.31 4.94 -16.71
N GLY A 233 -2.20 3.75 -17.34
CA GLY A 233 -1.31 3.53 -18.47
C GLY A 233 -1.65 4.33 -19.74
N ASP A 234 -2.93 4.69 -19.91
CA ASP A 234 -3.42 5.51 -21.02
C ASP A 234 -3.60 6.99 -20.64
N ALA A 235 -3.14 7.39 -19.44
CA ALA A 235 -3.22 8.78 -19.00
C ALA A 235 -2.39 9.70 -19.92
N ASP A 236 -2.85 10.93 -20.13
CA ASP A 236 -2.04 11.92 -20.80
C ASP A 236 -0.79 12.26 -19.96
N GLU A 237 0.23 12.87 -20.60
CA GLU A 237 1.50 13.17 -19.95
C GLU A 237 1.31 14.06 -18.69
N LYS A 238 0.35 14.97 -18.71
CA LYS A 238 0.06 15.85 -17.58
C LYS A 238 -0.49 15.05 -16.39
N GLU A 239 -1.48 14.20 -16.60
CA GLU A 239 -2.04 13.33 -15.57
C GLU A 239 -1.01 12.34 -15.05
N LEU A 240 -0.23 11.75 -15.96
CA LEU A 240 0.85 10.84 -15.61
C LEU A 240 1.86 11.49 -14.65
N MET A 241 2.25 12.75 -14.92
CA MET A 241 3.28 13.45 -14.14
C MET A 241 2.76 14.12 -12.87
N GLU A 242 1.51 14.62 -12.87
CA GLU A 242 0.96 15.33 -11.72
C GLU A 242 0.40 14.41 -10.64
N GLU A 243 -0.22 13.29 -11.02
CA GLU A 243 -1.00 12.43 -10.14
C GLU A 243 -0.37 11.04 -9.99
N ILE A 244 -0.09 10.37 -11.12
CA ILE A 244 0.31 8.98 -11.14
C ILE A 244 1.78 8.82 -10.71
N LEU A 245 2.65 9.72 -11.15
CA LEU A 245 4.06 9.73 -10.77
C LEU A 245 4.26 10.21 -9.33
N LEU A 246 3.37 11.06 -8.81
CA LEU A 246 3.54 11.73 -7.51
C LEU A 246 3.88 10.78 -6.35
N PRO A 247 3.19 9.64 -6.15
CA PRO A 247 3.58 8.70 -5.10
C PRO A 247 5.01 8.16 -5.25
N HIS A 248 5.40 7.77 -6.46
CA HIS A 248 6.77 7.28 -6.73
C HIS A 248 7.82 8.39 -6.56
N GLU A 249 7.53 9.60 -7.04
CA GLU A 249 8.41 10.76 -6.90
C GLU A 249 8.69 11.06 -5.41
N THR A 250 7.65 11.11 -4.57
CA THR A 250 7.81 11.40 -3.14
C THR A 250 8.54 10.31 -2.38
N MET A 251 8.26 9.03 -2.68
CA MET A 251 8.99 7.92 -2.09
C MET A 251 10.49 7.94 -2.44
N ILE A 252 10.84 8.29 -3.68
CA ILE A 252 12.23 8.42 -4.10
C ILE A 252 12.90 9.64 -3.46
N ARG A 253 12.25 10.81 -3.52
CA ARG A 253 12.89 12.08 -3.15
C ARG A 253 12.80 12.39 -1.67
N LEU A 254 11.71 12.01 -0.98
CA LEU A 254 11.50 12.33 0.43
C LEU A 254 11.81 11.16 1.37
N ALA A 255 11.56 9.92 0.94
CA ALA A 255 11.84 8.73 1.74
C ALA A 255 13.07 7.95 1.26
N GLY A 256 13.67 8.33 0.14
CA GLY A 256 14.90 7.72 -0.36
C GLY A 256 14.74 6.27 -0.81
N SER A 257 13.57 5.88 -1.37
CA SER A 257 13.37 4.56 -1.95
C SER A 257 14.47 4.21 -2.94
N LYS A 258 14.97 2.98 -2.88
CA LYS A 258 16.13 2.52 -3.66
C LYS A 258 15.80 1.43 -4.66
N VAL A 259 14.56 0.95 -4.69
CA VAL A 259 14.12 -0.05 -5.65
C VAL A 259 12.79 0.36 -6.25
N VAL A 260 12.65 0.11 -7.56
CA VAL A 260 11.44 0.38 -8.33
C VAL A 260 11.12 -0.86 -9.17
N MET A 261 9.84 -1.23 -9.24
CA MET A 261 9.35 -2.34 -10.05
C MET A 261 8.36 -1.80 -11.09
N PRO A 262 8.67 -1.89 -12.42
CA PRO A 262 7.72 -1.56 -13.47
C PRO A 262 6.58 -2.58 -13.57
N GLY A 263 5.39 -2.11 -13.93
CA GLY A 263 4.21 -2.97 -14.06
C GLY A 263 4.16 -3.80 -15.35
N TYR A 264 3.16 -4.70 -15.41
CA TYR A 264 2.93 -5.58 -16.58
C TYR A 264 2.33 -4.87 -17.80
N HIS A 265 1.69 -3.73 -17.59
CA HIS A 265 0.97 -2.97 -18.61
C HIS A 265 1.91 -2.18 -19.55
N GLU A 266 1.32 -1.42 -20.45
CA GLU A 266 2.01 -0.54 -21.37
C GLU A 266 1.77 0.93 -20.99
N VAL A 267 2.79 1.75 -21.23
CA VAL A 267 2.72 3.20 -21.21
C VAL A 267 3.19 3.71 -22.56
N HIS A 268 2.37 4.51 -23.21
CA HIS A 268 2.61 5.01 -24.59
C HIS A 268 2.94 3.88 -25.58
N GLY A 269 2.24 2.73 -25.44
CA GLY A 269 2.38 1.57 -26.35
C GLY A 269 3.66 0.72 -26.15
N THR A 270 4.38 0.92 -25.03
CA THR A 270 5.58 0.13 -24.72
C THR A 270 5.45 -0.50 -23.34
N LYS A 271 5.70 -1.82 -23.24
CA LYS A 271 5.72 -2.54 -21.95
C LYS A 271 6.66 -1.90 -20.96
N CYS A 272 6.18 -1.62 -19.74
CA CYS A 272 6.90 -0.84 -18.72
C CYS A 272 8.31 -1.41 -18.44
N VAL A 273 8.48 -2.74 -18.43
CA VAL A 273 9.76 -3.40 -18.14
C VAL A 273 10.86 -3.14 -19.20
N ALA A 274 10.48 -2.70 -20.40
CA ALA A 274 11.42 -2.37 -21.49
C ALA A 274 11.27 -0.91 -21.97
N ASN A 275 10.50 -0.08 -21.26
CA ASN A 275 10.20 1.28 -21.68
C ASN A 275 11.27 2.27 -21.18
N SER A 276 12.15 2.67 -22.12
CA SER A 276 13.23 3.62 -21.81
C SER A 276 12.73 5.02 -21.45
N GLU A 277 11.57 5.46 -21.96
CA GLU A 277 11.00 6.76 -21.60
C GLU A 277 10.72 6.82 -20.08
N ILE A 278 10.01 5.83 -19.55
CA ILE A 278 9.67 5.85 -18.12
C ILE A 278 10.86 5.47 -17.23
N LEU A 279 11.71 4.51 -17.63
CA LEU A 279 12.79 3.98 -16.79
C LEU A 279 14.09 4.78 -16.87
N GLN A 280 14.39 5.40 -18.03
CA GLN A 280 15.61 6.18 -18.17
C GLN A 280 15.36 7.68 -18.18
N ASP A 281 14.39 8.18 -18.98
CA ASP A 281 14.19 9.62 -19.11
C ASP A 281 13.44 10.20 -17.90
N ILE A 282 12.35 9.56 -17.44
CA ILE A 282 11.59 10.04 -16.29
C ILE A 282 12.27 9.61 -14.99
N LEU A 283 12.45 8.29 -14.76
CA LEU A 283 12.94 7.79 -13.48
C LEU A 283 14.38 8.23 -13.19
N ARG A 284 15.31 7.97 -14.13
CA ARG A 284 16.74 8.22 -13.85
C ARG A 284 17.16 9.66 -14.16
N SER A 285 16.78 10.19 -15.32
CA SER A 285 17.24 11.50 -15.74
C SER A 285 16.47 12.63 -15.06
N TYR A 286 15.12 12.57 -15.06
CA TYR A 286 14.31 13.63 -14.48
C TYR A 286 14.24 13.57 -12.96
N LEU A 287 13.94 12.41 -12.35
CA LEU A 287 13.86 12.26 -10.89
C LEU A 287 15.22 12.08 -10.21
N GLY A 288 16.28 11.76 -10.96
CA GLY A 288 17.62 11.52 -10.40
C GLY A 288 17.74 10.20 -9.62
N PHE A 289 16.96 9.17 -9.99
CA PHE A 289 16.97 7.88 -9.30
C PHE A 289 18.29 7.13 -9.51
N ASP A 290 18.97 6.81 -8.41
CA ASP A 290 20.27 6.13 -8.36
C ASP A 290 20.18 4.69 -7.80
N GLY A 291 18.96 4.17 -7.72
CA GLY A 291 18.64 2.83 -7.25
C GLY A 291 18.65 1.77 -8.36
N MET A 292 18.15 0.56 -8.04
CA MET A 292 17.95 -0.52 -9.00
C MET A 292 16.48 -0.64 -9.43
N VAL A 293 16.29 -1.09 -10.67
CA VAL A 293 14.99 -1.45 -11.23
C VAL A 293 14.92 -2.97 -11.33
N VAL A 294 13.91 -3.57 -10.73
CA VAL A 294 13.66 -5.01 -10.75
C VAL A 294 12.41 -5.29 -11.57
N SER A 295 12.41 -6.31 -12.42
CA SER A 295 11.19 -6.68 -13.14
C SER A 295 10.11 -7.16 -12.19
N ASP A 296 8.85 -6.96 -12.53
CA ASP A 296 7.79 -7.76 -11.95
C ASP A 296 7.98 -9.24 -12.36
N TYR A 297 7.34 -10.16 -11.64
CA TYR A 297 7.55 -11.60 -11.83
C TYR A 297 7.14 -12.03 -13.23
N THR A 298 8.08 -12.59 -13.99
CA THR A 298 7.90 -13.01 -15.38
C THR A 298 7.52 -11.87 -16.36
N ALA A 299 7.64 -10.61 -15.99
CA ALA A 299 7.25 -9.50 -16.87
C ALA A 299 8.11 -9.43 -18.15
N ILE A 300 9.38 -9.85 -18.10
CA ILE A 300 10.25 -9.90 -19.28
C ILE A 300 9.77 -10.99 -20.24
N ASP A 301 9.23 -12.11 -19.74
CA ASP A 301 8.66 -13.18 -20.58
C ASP A 301 7.44 -12.68 -21.38
N GLN A 302 6.74 -11.66 -20.88
CA GLN A 302 5.54 -11.09 -21.50
C GLN A 302 5.84 -10.01 -22.55
N LEU A 303 7.12 -9.76 -22.89
CA LEU A 303 7.47 -8.82 -23.95
C LEU A 303 6.97 -9.35 -25.30
N PRO A 304 6.08 -8.61 -26.00
CA PRO A 304 5.52 -9.04 -27.27
C PRO A 304 6.53 -8.93 -28.40
N ASP A 305 6.28 -9.62 -29.49
CA ASP A 305 6.98 -9.50 -30.78
C ASP A 305 8.50 -9.75 -30.77
N LEU A 306 9.01 -10.32 -29.67
CA LEU A 306 10.40 -10.72 -29.54
C LEU A 306 10.51 -12.25 -29.61
N PRO A 307 11.39 -12.79 -30.48
CA PRO A 307 11.36 -14.19 -30.84
C PRO A 307 11.86 -15.14 -29.74
N ASP A 308 12.73 -14.69 -28.86
CA ASP A 308 13.39 -15.52 -27.87
C ASP A 308 13.85 -14.76 -26.61
N ALA A 309 14.32 -15.50 -25.62
CA ALA A 309 14.81 -14.96 -24.35
C ALA A 309 16.06 -14.07 -24.51
N VAL A 310 16.87 -14.27 -25.55
CA VAL A 310 18.07 -13.45 -25.83
C VAL A 310 17.68 -12.02 -26.18
N THR A 311 16.72 -11.88 -27.11
CA THR A 311 16.19 -10.57 -27.52
C THR A 311 15.38 -9.90 -26.44
N LYS A 312 14.60 -10.66 -25.66
CA LYS A 312 13.85 -10.15 -24.51
C LYS A 312 14.78 -9.62 -23.41
N ALA A 313 15.84 -10.36 -23.09
CA ALA A 313 16.87 -9.89 -22.14
C ALA A 313 17.52 -8.58 -22.61
N ALA A 314 17.90 -8.50 -23.90
CA ALA A 314 18.48 -7.27 -24.46
C ALA A 314 17.51 -6.09 -24.43
N ALA A 315 16.24 -6.30 -24.76
CA ALA A 315 15.22 -5.25 -24.72
C ALA A 315 15.01 -4.70 -23.29
N ALA A 316 14.85 -5.58 -22.32
CA ALA A 316 14.63 -5.19 -20.92
C ALA A 316 15.82 -4.42 -20.33
N ILE A 317 17.05 -4.92 -20.47
CA ILE A 317 18.22 -4.26 -19.91
C ILE A 317 18.53 -2.93 -20.60
N ASN A 318 18.36 -2.86 -21.92
CA ASN A 318 18.51 -1.61 -22.67
C ASN A 318 17.40 -0.61 -22.35
N GLY A 319 16.19 -1.07 -22.05
CA GLY A 319 15.07 -0.25 -21.60
C GLY A 319 15.30 0.38 -20.24
N GLY A 320 16.09 -0.23 -19.36
CA GLY A 320 16.41 0.32 -18.04
C GLY A 320 16.19 -0.62 -16.87
N ASN A 321 15.66 -1.84 -17.10
CA ASN A 321 15.50 -2.87 -16.09
C ASN A 321 16.86 -3.45 -15.70
N ASP A 322 17.15 -3.56 -14.40
CA ASP A 322 18.45 -4.03 -13.91
C ASP A 322 18.42 -5.52 -13.55
N VAL A 323 17.31 -6.04 -12.98
CA VAL A 323 17.23 -7.43 -12.45
C VAL A 323 16.01 -8.16 -13.00
N ASP A 324 16.16 -9.44 -13.31
CA ASP A 324 15.11 -10.33 -13.82
C ASP A 324 14.56 -11.24 -12.70
N PHE A 325 13.32 -11.02 -12.28
CA PHE A 325 12.58 -11.79 -11.28
C PHE A 325 11.55 -12.73 -11.92
N PRO A 326 11.17 -13.87 -11.27
CA PRO A 326 11.75 -14.44 -10.03
C PRO A 326 12.90 -15.40 -10.28
N PHE A 327 13.15 -15.84 -11.53
CA PHE A 327 14.05 -16.94 -11.88
C PHE A 327 15.29 -16.51 -12.65
N GLY A 328 15.38 -15.25 -13.09
CA GLY A 328 16.42 -14.82 -14.02
C GLY A 328 16.34 -15.56 -15.38
N ALA A 329 15.12 -15.95 -15.78
CA ALA A 329 14.86 -16.83 -16.92
C ALA A 329 15.36 -16.26 -18.26
N ASN A 330 15.30 -14.95 -18.43
CA ASN A 330 15.79 -14.26 -19.62
C ASN A 330 17.25 -13.83 -19.43
N TYR A 331 17.63 -13.33 -18.26
CA TYR A 331 18.97 -12.80 -18.02
C TYR A 331 20.05 -13.89 -17.93
N GLN A 332 19.71 -15.17 -17.83
CA GLN A 332 20.67 -16.24 -18.06
C GLN A 332 21.24 -16.23 -19.47
N TYR A 333 20.58 -15.63 -20.45
CA TYR A 333 21.02 -15.49 -21.82
C TYR A 333 21.73 -14.16 -22.13
N LEU A 334 22.00 -13.32 -21.13
CA LEU A 334 22.68 -12.05 -21.34
C LEU A 334 24.06 -12.18 -21.98
N GLN A 335 24.82 -13.27 -21.70
CA GLN A 335 26.09 -13.52 -22.39
C GLN A 335 25.89 -13.63 -23.89
N GLN A 336 24.87 -14.40 -24.32
CA GLN A 336 24.58 -14.55 -25.76
C GLN A 336 24.11 -13.22 -26.38
N ALA A 337 23.32 -12.43 -25.66
CA ALA A 337 22.89 -11.12 -26.13
C ALA A 337 24.06 -10.12 -26.26
N ILE A 338 25.02 -10.18 -25.34
CA ILE A 338 26.27 -9.40 -25.42
C ILE A 338 27.13 -9.80 -26.58
N ASP A 339 27.36 -11.13 -26.78
CA ASP A 339 28.16 -11.68 -27.88
C ASP A 339 27.58 -11.33 -29.26
N GLN A 340 26.25 -11.23 -29.35
CA GLN A 340 25.52 -10.78 -30.54
C GLN A 340 25.51 -9.25 -30.73
N GLY A 341 26.06 -8.48 -29.79
CA GLY A 341 26.07 -7.02 -29.84
C GLY A 341 24.71 -6.37 -29.61
N LEU A 342 23.73 -7.07 -29.00
CA LEU A 342 22.37 -6.56 -28.74
C LEU A 342 22.29 -5.73 -27.49
N VAL A 343 23.20 -5.88 -26.53
CA VAL A 343 23.23 -5.19 -25.25
C VAL A 343 24.20 -4.01 -25.32
N LYS A 344 23.75 -2.83 -24.95
CA LYS A 344 24.62 -1.64 -24.83
C LYS A 344 25.54 -1.82 -23.61
N PRO A 345 26.88 -1.70 -23.77
CA PRO A 345 27.82 -1.91 -22.67
C PRO A 345 27.54 -1.06 -21.43
N GLU A 346 27.15 0.20 -21.64
CA GLU A 346 26.84 1.15 -20.57
C GLU A 346 25.58 0.77 -19.76
N THR A 347 24.58 0.14 -20.40
CA THR A 347 23.37 -0.31 -19.67
C THR A 347 23.65 -1.54 -18.82
N PHE A 348 24.48 -2.47 -19.34
CA PHE A 348 24.91 -3.64 -18.58
C PHE A 348 25.77 -3.25 -17.37
N GLU A 349 26.78 -2.39 -17.57
CA GLU A 349 27.63 -1.91 -16.48
C GLU A 349 26.81 -1.19 -15.42
N ARG A 350 25.88 -0.30 -15.82
CA ARG A 350 24.99 0.39 -14.93
C ARG A 350 24.16 -0.60 -14.10
N ALA A 351 23.53 -1.59 -14.72
CA ALA A 351 22.68 -2.57 -14.04
C ALA A 351 23.46 -3.30 -12.93
N VAL A 352 24.64 -3.83 -13.26
CA VAL A 352 25.49 -4.52 -12.27
C VAL A 352 25.87 -3.58 -11.12
N LYS A 353 26.35 -2.37 -11.45
CA LYS A 353 26.77 -1.39 -10.44
C LYS A 353 25.58 -0.94 -9.56
N ASN A 354 24.36 -0.85 -10.11
CA ASN A 354 23.17 -0.53 -9.33
C ASN A 354 22.89 -1.60 -8.27
N VAL A 355 22.96 -2.88 -8.62
CA VAL A 355 22.79 -3.99 -7.66
C VAL A 355 23.90 -3.96 -6.59
N LEU A 356 25.17 -3.83 -6.99
CA LEU A 356 26.28 -3.75 -6.03
C LEU A 356 26.13 -2.57 -5.09
N ARG A 357 25.74 -1.41 -5.60
CA ARG A 357 25.51 -0.20 -4.80
C ARG A 357 24.46 -0.43 -3.72
N GLN A 358 23.35 -1.13 -4.04
CA GLN A 358 22.33 -1.46 -3.03
C GLN A 358 22.87 -2.41 -1.96
N LYS A 359 23.69 -3.39 -2.35
CA LYS A 359 24.36 -4.30 -1.39
C LYS A 359 25.29 -3.53 -0.44
N PHE A 360 26.04 -2.56 -0.95
CA PHE A 360 26.87 -1.68 -0.09
C PHE A 360 26.01 -0.80 0.80
N ARG A 361 24.92 -0.20 0.29
CA ARG A 361 23.99 0.61 1.09
C ARG A 361 23.33 -0.18 2.22
N ALA A 362 22.98 -1.43 1.95
CA ALA A 362 22.43 -2.35 2.97
C ALA A 362 23.48 -2.89 3.95
N GLY A 363 24.76 -2.52 3.78
CA GLY A 363 25.85 -2.91 4.66
C GLY A 363 26.28 -4.36 4.54
N LEU A 364 25.97 -5.06 3.42
CA LEU A 364 26.25 -6.48 3.29
C LEU A 364 27.74 -6.83 3.23
N PHE A 365 28.59 -5.85 2.93
CA PHE A 365 30.05 -6.00 2.90
C PHE A 365 30.74 -5.46 4.16
N ASP A 366 29.98 -4.97 5.13
CA ASP A 366 30.54 -4.45 6.37
C ASP A 366 31.11 -5.60 7.21
N LYS A 367 32.20 -5.34 7.96
CA LYS A 367 32.84 -6.35 8.81
C LYS A 367 31.88 -6.97 9.84
N ASP A 368 30.96 -6.15 10.35
CA ASP A 368 29.94 -6.53 11.32
C ASP A 368 28.53 -6.45 10.69
N ALA A 369 28.41 -6.94 9.44
CA ALA A 369 27.14 -6.91 8.71
C ALA A 369 26.01 -7.60 9.47
N TYR A 370 24.88 -6.89 9.61
CA TYR A 370 23.66 -7.49 10.14
C TYR A 370 22.89 -8.15 9.00
N LEU A 371 23.22 -9.40 8.71
CA LEU A 371 22.56 -10.18 7.66
C LEU A 371 21.27 -10.83 8.17
N TYR A 372 21.25 -11.29 9.41
CA TYR A 372 20.13 -11.95 10.08
C TYR A 372 20.32 -11.91 11.61
N SER A 373 19.25 -12.16 12.38
CA SER A 373 19.33 -12.21 13.85
C SER A 373 20.08 -13.46 14.34
N LYS A 374 20.82 -13.32 15.42
CA LYS A 374 21.41 -14.45 16.17
C LYS A 374 20.54 -14.89 17.33
N ASP A 375 19.55 -14.08 17.69
CA ASP A 375 18.60 -14.36 18.77
C ASP A 375 17.39 -15.13 18.24
N ASN A 376 16.65 -15.74 19.17
CA ASN A 376 15.36 -16.36 18.84
C ASN A 376 14.40 -15.32 18.27
N ILE A 377 13.71 -15.70 17.21
CA ILE A 377 12.70 -14.86 16.54
C ILE A 377 11.32 -15.33 16.98
N THR A 378 10.56 -14.41 17.55
CA THR A 378 9.12 -14.54 17.78
C THR A 378 8.45 -13.41 17.03
N LEU A 379 7.36 -13.69 16.36
CA LEU A 379 6.53 -12.78 15.58
C LEU A 379 5.19 -12.59 16.29
N ASP A 380 4.35 -11.71 15.78
CA ASP A 380 3.00 -11.44 16.31
C ASP A 380 3.03 -11.05 17.80
N SER A 381 3.86 -10.04 18.11
CA SER A 381 3.94 -9.49 19.46
C SER A 381 2.65 -8.78 19.88
N PRO A 382 2.39 -8.63 21.20
CA PRO A 382 1.24 -7.84 21.67
C PRO A 382 1.22 -6.40 21.13
N GLU A 383 2.38 -5.79 20.90
CA GLU A 383 2.51 -4.44 20.34
C GLU A 383 2.11 -4.43 18.86
N GLU A 384 2.47 -5.44 18.11
CA GLU A 384 2.08 -5.59 16.70
C GLU A 384 0.58 -5.83 16.57
N ARG A 385 0.00 -6.72 17.40
CA ARG A 385 -1.45 -6.94 17.45
C ARG A 385 -2.21 -5.67 17.82
N GLN A 386 -1.68 -4.86 18.76
CA GLN A 386 -2.30 -3.57 19.08
C GLN A 386 -2.24 -2.62 17.88
N THR A 387 -1.13 -2.57 17.16
CA THR A 387 -1.02 -1.78 15.92
C THR A 387 -2.01 -2.27 14.85
N ALA A 388 -2.16 -3.59 14.68
CA ALA A 388 -3.16 -4.17 13.77
C ALA A 388 -4.58 -3.77 14.16
N TYR A 389 -4.93 -3.81 15.44
CA TYR A 389 -6.22 -3.36 15.97
C TYR A 389 -6.44 -1.86 15.76
N ASP A 390 -5.44 -1.01 16.03
CA ASP A 390 -5.54 0.44 15.88
C ASP A 390 -5.74 0.83 14.41
N ILE A 391 -5.05 0.17 13.49
CA ILE A 391 -5.27 0.36 12.05
C ILE A 391 -6.68 -0.12 11.66
N ALA A 392 -7.09 -1.30 12.12
CA ALA A 392 -8.40 -1.88 11.79
C ALA A 392 -9.56 -0.97 12.25
N THR A 393 -9.51 -0.43 13.47
CA THR A 393 -10.53 0.49 13.97
C THR A 393 -10.60 1.80 13.18
N GLN A 394 -9.47 2.25 12.63
CA GLN A 394 -9.39 3.47 11.81
C GLN A 394 -9.59 3.20 10.30
N SER A 395 -9.79 1.94 9.90
CA SER A 395 -10.03 1.53 8.51
C SER A 395 -11.50 1.33 8.18
N VAL A 396 -12.33 1.05 9.18
CA VAL A 396 -13.75 0.72 9.02
C VAL A 396 -14.57 1.98 8.81
N VAL A 397 -15.20 2.10 7.63
CA VAL A 397 -15.97 3.30 7.23
C VAL A 397 -17.45 3.08 7.49
N LEU A 398 -18.07 3.95 8.26
CA LEU A 398 -19.52 4.02 8.40
C LEU A 398 -20.11 4.85 7.25
N LEU A 399 -20.89 4.21 6.37
CA LEU A 399 -21.46 4.85 5.17
C LEU A 399 -22.88 5.38 5.39
N GLU A 400 -23.72 4.63 6.13
CA GLU A 400 -25.10 5.01 6.44
C GLU A 400 -25.41 4.62 7.89
N ASN A 401 -26.22 5.44 8.59
CA ASN A 401 -26.73 5.11 9.90
C ASN A 401 -27.99 5.96 10.22
N ASN A 402 -29.13 5.29 10.36
CA ASN A 402 -30.37 5.93 10.74
C ASN A 402 -30.57 6.08 12.28
N GLY A 403 -29.51 5.79 13.05
CA GLY A 403 -29.51 5.84 14.51
C GLY A 403 -29.59 4.45 15.17
N VAL A 404 -29.53 3.35 14.40
CA VAL A 404 -29.47 1.99 14.94
C VAL A 404 -28.11 1.69 15.58
N LEU A 405 -27.05 2.28 15.10
CA LEU A 405 -25.71 2.17 15.67
C LEU A 405 -25.37 3.41 16.53
N PRO A 406 -24.62 3.23 17.61
CA PRO A 406 -24.09 1.97 18.15
C PRO A 406 -25.13 1.13 18.86
N LEU A 407 -24.97 -0.20 18.82
CA LEU A 407 -25.92 -1.15 19.43
C LEU A 407 -26.03 -1.01 20.95
N SER A 408 -24.97 -0.55 21.61
CA SER A 408 -24.93 -0.34 23.07
C SER A 408 -25.87 0.76 23.57
N LEU A 409 -26.38 1.62 22.70
CA LEU A 409 -27.36 2.67 23.04
C LEU A 409 -28.79 2.15 23.05
N GLN A 410 -29.01 0.91 22.59
CA GLN A 410 -30.32 0.28 22.61
C GLN A 410 -30.68 -0.24 24.02
N GLU A 411 -31.94 -0.61 24.24
CA GLU A 411 -32.42 -1.11 25.51
C GLU A 411 -31.70 -2.40 25.96
N SER A 412 -31.64 -2.65 27.27
CA SER A 412 -31.12 -3.88 27.85
C SER A 412 -31.94 -5.09 27.38
N GLY A 413 -31.26 -6.23 27.07
CA GLY A 413 -31.90 -7.45 26.58
C GLY A 413 -31.99 -7.52 25.05
N LEU A 414 -31.15 -6.76 24.34
CA LEU A 414 -31.11 -6.72 22.88
C LEU A 414 -30.71 -8.08 22.28
N ASN A 415 -31.52 -8.64 21.39
CA ASN A 415 -31.20 -9.80 20.60
C ASN A 415 -30.61 -9.34 19.26
N VAL A 416 -29.37 -9.70 18.99
CA VAL A 416 -28.67 -9.38 17.75
C VAL A 416 -28.44 -10.67 16.97
N LEU A 417 -28.94 -10.73 15.73
CA LEU A 417 -28.60 -11.80 14.81
C LEU A 417 -27.37 -11.38 13.98
N LEU A 418 -26.29 -12.14 14.07
CA LEU A 418 -25.21 -12.10 13.09
C LEU A 418 -25.45 -13.16 12.02
N THR A 419 -25.40 -12.79 10.75
CA THR A 419 -25.58 -13.70 9.61
C THR A 419 -24.72 -13.29 8.42
N GLY A 420 -24.54 -14.18 7.48
CA GLY A 420 -23.79 -13.95 6.24
C GLY A 420 -22.50 -14.75 6.14
N PRO A 421 -21.97 -14.92 4.92
CA PRO A 421 -20.82 -15.78 4.66
C PRO A 421 -19.53 -15.26 5.28
N ASN A 422 -19.41 -13.94 5.50
CA ASN A 422 -18.23 -13.30 6.07
C ASN A 422 -18.25 -13.22 7.61
N ALA A 423 -19.34 -13.65 8.26
CA ALA A 423 -19.50 -13.56 9.71
C ALA A 423 -18.48 -14.44 10.48
N ASN A 424 -18.18 -15.63 9.98
CA ASN A 424 -17.27 -16.60 10.63
C ASN A 424 -16.18 -17.09 9.67
N SER A 425 -15.54 -16.17 8.95
CA SER A 425 -14.53 -16.47 7.94
C SER A 425 -13.23 -15.71 8.17
N ILE A 426 -12.09 -16.41 8.15
CA ILE A 426 -10.77 -15.78 8.12
C ILE A 426 -10.51 -15.09 6.77
N TRP A 427 -11.12 -15.57 5.69
CA TRP A 427 -10.96 -15.05 4.34
C TRP A 427 -11.64 -13.69 4.13
N ALA A 428 -12.50 -13.30 5.05
CA ALA A 428 -13.05 -11.95 5.13
C ALA A 428 -12.14 -10.97 5.88
N MET A 429 -11.17 -11.49 6.64
CA MET A 429 -10.20 -10.70 7.41
C MET A 429 -8.91 -10.47 6.62
N CYS A 430 -8.49 -11.47 5.82
CA CYS A 430 -7.23 -11.47 5.07
C CYS A 430 -7.48 -11.06 3.62
N GLY A 431 -6.75 -10.07 3.12
CA GLY A 431 -6.69 -9.78 1.70
C GLY A 431 -5.58 -10.56 0.99
N ASP A 432 -5.42 -10.29 -0.29
CA ASP A 432 -4.29 -10.80 -1.07
C ASP A 432 -2.95 -10.30 -0.49
N TYR A 433 -1.85 -10.93 -0.82
CA TYR A 433 -0.53 -10.61 -0.26
C TYR A 433 -0.45 -10.68 1.28
N THR A 434 -1.35 -11.46 1.90
CA THR A 434 -1.18 -11.99 3.26
C THR A 434 -0.66 -13.41 3.19
N TYR A 435 0.10 -13.87 4.19
CA TYR A 435 0.66 -15.23 4.16
C TYR A 435 -0.41 -16.31 3.95
N PRO A 436 -1.58 -16.29 4.63
CA PRO A 436 -2.64 -17.27 4.37
C PRO A 436 -3.10 -17.31 2.91
N ALA A 437 -3.35 -16.14 2.31
CA ALA A 437 -3.83 -16.05 0.94
C ALA A 437 -2.75 -16.48 -0.07
N MET A 438 -1.54 -15.94 0.07
CA MET A 438 -0.42 -16.24 -0.83
C MET A 438 -0.02 -17.71 -0.78
N SER A 439 0.07 -18.30 0.42
CA SER A 439 0.40 -19.71 0.56
C SER A 439 -0.67 -20.62 -0.05
N TYR A 440 -1.93 -20.25 0.11
CA TYR A 440 -3.05 -21.04 -0.39
C TYR A 440 -3.19 -20.93 -1.92
N PHE A 441 -3.21 -19.72 -2.47
CA PHE A 441 -3.45 -19.50 -3.91
C PHE A 441 -2.21 -19.73 -4.76
N TRP A 442 -1.08 -19.13 -4.38
CA TRP A 442 0.11 -19.14 -5.22
C TRP A 442 1.00 -20.36 -5.02
N LYS A 443 1.03 -20.92 -3.81
CA LYS A 443 1.91 -22.05 -3.46
C LYS A 443 1.17 -23.37 -3.36
N LYS A 444 -0.16 -23.40 -3.50
CA LYS A 444 -0.99 -24.61 -3.41
C LYS A 444 -0.81 -25.37 -2.09
N MET A 445 -0.49 -24.64 -1.02
CA MET A 445 -0.26 -25.20 0.30
C MET A 445 -1.56 -25.19 1.10
N ASP A 446 -1.78 -26.27 1.89
CA ASP A 446 -2.82 -26.25 2.87
C ASP A 446 -2.52 -25.21 3.94
N TYR A 447 -3.52 -24.36 4.22
CA TYR A 447 -3.45 -23.47 5.35
C TYR A 447 -3.34 -24.30 6.63
N THR A 448 -2.22 -24.18 7.33
CA THR A 448 -1.99 -24.90 8.58
C THR A 448 -2.41 -24.05 9.77
N SER A 449 -2.68 -24.70 10.92
CA SER A 449 -3.06 -24.04 12.16
C SER A 449 -1.92 -23.23 12.82
N GLU A 450 -0.78 -23.11 12.20
CA GLU A 450 0.40 -22.41 12.74
C GLU A 450 0.44 -20.90 12.39
N GLN A 451 -0.70 -20.34 12.05
CA GLN A 451 -0.86 -18.91 11.78
C GLN A 451 -1.16 -18.13 13.06
N PRO A 452 -0.93 -16.80 13.09
CA PRO A 452 -1.45 -16.00 14.19
C PRO A 452 -2.96 -16.18 14.29
N HIS A 453 -3.49 -16.01 15.49
CA HIS A 453 -4.94 -16.12 15.69
C HIS A 453 -5.65 -14.95 15.00
N ILE A 454 -6.40 -15.25 13.93
CA ILE A 454 -7.20 -14.29 13.19
C ILE A 454 -8.59 -14.23 13.82
N VAL A 455 -8.92 -13.11 14.45
CA VAL A 455 -10.22 -12.93 15.12
C VAL A 455 -11.29 -12.64 14.08
N LYS A 456 -12.19 -13.60 13.86
CA LYS A 456 -13.35 -13.46 12.96
C LYS A 456 -14.43 -12.57 13.59
N LEU A 457 -15.33 -12.00 12.79
CA LEU A 457 -16.39 -11.13 13.30
C LEU A 457 -17.25 -11.80 14.37
N LEU A 458 -17.63 -13.06 14.17
CA LEU A 458 -18.41 -13.83 15.15
C LEU A 458 -17.68 -13.96 16.51
N GLU A 459 -16.38 -14.18 16.48
CA GLU A 459 -15.55 -14.27 17.70
C GLU A 459 -15.48 -12.91 18.39
N GLY A 460 -15.11 -11.86 17.66
CA GLY A 460 -15.07 -10.51 18.18
C GLY A 460 -16.40 -10.05 18.76
N MET A 461 -17.52 -10.30 18.08
CA MET A 461 -18.84 -9.96 18.61
C MET A 461 -19.21 -10.75 19.87
N LYS A 462 -18.81 -12.02 20.00
CA LYS A 462 -19.00 -12.82 21.20
C LYS A 462 -18.20 -12.29 22.40
N GLU A 463 -16.94 -11.95 22.17
CA GLU A 463 -16.04 -11.51 23.21
C GLU A 463 -16.27 -10.07 23.65
N ARG A 464 -16.62 -9.20 22.70
CA ARG A 464 -16.75 -7.76 22.93
C ARG A 464 -18.16 -7.30 23.31
N LYS A 465 -19.18 -8.19 23.23
CA LYS A 465 -20.58 -7.81 23.49
C LYS A 465 -20.77 -7.21 24.88
N PRO A 466 -21.58 -6.15 25.00
CA PRO A 466 -22.01 -5.61 26.29
C PRO A 466 -22.87 -6.61 27.06
N GLU A 467 -22.93 -6.42 28.39
CA GLU A 467 -23.89 -7.15 29.23
C GLU A 467 -25.33 -6.84 28.76
N GLY A 468 -26.16 -7.87 28.68
CA GLY A 468 -27.55 -7.75 28.23
C GLY A 468 -27.73 -7.92 26.72
N VAL A 469 -26.67 -8.00 25.93
CA VAL A 469 -26.76 -8.36 24.50
C VAL A 469 -26.74 -9.88 24.33
N ASN A 470 -27.77 -10.41 23.68
CA ASN A 470 -27.85 -11.82 23.27
C ASN A 470 -27.50 -11.93 21.79
N LEU A 471 -26.41 -12.64 21.46
CA LEU A 471 -25.96 -12.85 20.09
C LEU A 471 -26.46 -14.19 19.57
N LEU A 472 -27.29 -14.12 18.53
CA LEU A 472 -27.71 -15.25 17.69
C LEU A 472 -26.81 -15.33 16.48
N TYR A 473 -26.60 -16.53 15.96
CA TYR A 473 -25.79 -16.73 14.75
C TYR A 473 -26.35 -17.82 13.86
N SER A 474 -26.44 -17.54 12.55
CA SER A 474 -26.61 -18.51 11.49
C SER A 474 -25.90 -17.98 10.24
N ARG A 475 -25.20 -18.85 9.51
CA ARG A 475 -24.50 -18.48 8.27
C ARG A 475 -25.46 -17.89 7.22
N GLY A 476 -26.66 -18.42 7.09
CA GLY A 476 -27.72 -17.95 6.20
C GLY A 476 -27.45 -18.23 4.72
N CYS A 477 -26.48 -17.61 4.09
CA CYS A 477 -26.14 -17.81 2.68
C CYS A 477 -24.64 -18.04 2.48
N ASP A 478 -24.27 -18.54 1.31
CA ASP A 478 -22.87 -18.66 0.87
C ASP A 478 -22.41 -17.43 0.08
N TRP A 479 -21.11 -17.33 -0.19
CA TRP A 479 -20.54 -16.25 -1.01
C TRP A 479 -21.08 -16.28 -2.42
N THR A 480 -21.17 -17.47 -3.02
CA THR A 480 -21.72 -17.70 -4.36
C THR A 480 -22.20 -19.13 -4.46
N GLU A 481 -23.19 -19.40 -5.31
CA GLU A 481 -23.62 -20.77 -5.61
C GLU A 481 -22.79 -21.41 -6.72
N GLU A 482 -22.32 -20.56 -7.64
CA GLU A 482 -21.35 -20.88 -8.67
C GLU A 482 -20.28 -19.80 -8.58
N ILE A 483 -19.00 -20.15 -8.60
CA ILE A 483 -17.95 -19.16 -8.67
C ILE A 483 -18.07 -18.44 -10.00
N GLU A 484 -18.59 -17.23 -9.98
CA GLU A 484 -18.76 -16.34 -11.14
C GLU A 484 -17.44 -15.80 -11.67
N THR A 485 -16.31 -16.35 -11.23
CA THR A 485 -15.01 -15.99 -11.73
C THR A 485 -14.72 -16.77 -13.01
N LYS A 486 -13.89 -16.23 -13.85
CA LYS A 486 -13.32 -16.91 -15.03
C LYS A 486 -12.50 -18.17 -14.69
N PHE A 487 -12.61 -18.72 -13.48
CA PHE A 487 -11.94 -19.96 -13.10
C PHE A 487 -12.26 -21.13 -14.05
N SER A 488 -13.47 -21.18 -14.61
CA SER A 488 -13.82 -22.13 -15.68
C SER A 488 -13.08 -21.86 -17.00
N GLU A 489 -12.56 -20.64 -17.21
CA GLU A 489 -11.78 -20.24 -18.38
C GLU A 489 -10.26 -20.37 -18.17
N LEU A 490 -9.82 -20.57 -16.92
CA LEU A 490 -8.39 -20.61 -16.55
C LEU A 490 -7.67 -21.92 -16.91
N GLY A 491 -8.40 -22.87 -17.53
CA GLY A 491 -7.85 -24.17 -17.93
C GLY A 491 -7.62 -25.14 -16.77
N ASP A 492 -7.28 -26.38 -17.13
CA ASP A 492 -7.12 -27.49 -16.16
C ASP A 492 -6.03 -27.22 -15.09
N GLU A 493 -5.06 -26.37 -15.39
CA GLU A 493 -3.96 -26.06 -14.47
C GLU A 493 -4.42 -25.33 -13.20
N ARG A 494 -5.52 -24.59 -13.25
CA ARG A 494 -6.10 -23.84 -12.10
C ARG A 494 -7.42 -24.40 -11.59
N ALA A 495 -7.92 -25.48 -12.16
CA ALA A 495 -9.14 -26.15 -11.72
C ALA A 495 -9.07 -26.60 -10.24
N TRP A 496 -7.88 -26.85 -9.72
CA TRP A 496 -7.62 -27.18 -8.31
C TRP A 496 -7.96 -26.01 -7.35
N GLU A 497 -7.77 -24.76 -7.78
CA GLU A 497 -8.13 -23.58 -6.97
C GLU A 497 -9.64 -23.57 -6.72
N TYR A 498 -10.42 -23.88 -7.74
CA TYR A 498 -11.87 -24.06 -7.65
C TYR A 498 -12.26 -25.18 -6.66
N GLU A 499 -11.61 -26.33 -6.74
CA GLU A 499 -11.88 -27.44 -5.81
C GLU A 499 -11.56 -27.11 -4.36
N ILE A 500 -10.48 -26.37 -4.12
CA ILE A 500 -10.06 -25.96 -2.80
C ILE A 500 -11.04 -24.93 -2.22
N LEU A 501 -11.48 -23.96 -3.02
CA LEU A 501 -12.49 -22.99 -2.65
C LEU A 501 -13.75 -23.65 -2.13
N HIS A 502 -14.27 -24.64 -2.86
CA HIS A 502 -15.50 -25.34 -2.47
C HIS A 502 -15.36 -26.29 -1.29
N ARG A 503 -14.19 -26.91 -1.10
CA ARG A 503 -14.02 -27.99 -0.11
C ARG A 503 -13.54 -27.55 1.26
N LYS A 504 -12.73 -26.50 1.35
CA LYS A 504 -12.02 -26.17 2.61
C LYS A 504 -12.44 -24.87 3.25
N VAL A 505 -12.86 -23.89 2.48
CA VAL A 505 -13.27 -22.59 3.01
C VAL A 505 -14.54 -22.71 3.85
N ASP A 506 -15.40 -23.64 3.49
CA ASP A 506 -16.70 -23.89 4.13
C ASP A 506 -16.78 -25.21 4.90
N ALA A 507 -15.64 -25.87 5.16
CA ALA A 507 -15.62 -27.16 5.83
C ALA A 507 -16.27 -27.07 7.23
N GLY A 508 -17.54 -27.42 7.33
CA GLY A 508 -18.30 -27.59 8.56
C GLY A 508 -19.44 -26.64 8.82
N GLU A 509 -19.59 -25.52 8.08
CA GLU A 509 -20.74 -24.63 8.24
C GLU A 509 -21.66 -24.68 7.02
N LYS A 510 -22.85 -25.21 7.22
CA LYS A 510 -23.89 -25.20 6.19
C LYS A 510 -24.63 -23.88 6.19
N ALA A 511 -24.74 -23.26 5.02
CA ALA A 511 -25.66 -22.14 4.83
C ALA A 511 -27.10 -22.63 4.95
N ASP A 512 -27.89 -22.02 5.82
CA ASP A 512 -29.31 -22.30 5.97
C ASP A 512 -30.10 -20.99 6.00
N TRP A 513 -30.62 -20.66 4.83
CA TRP A 513 -31.39 -19.45 4.62
C TRP A 513 -32.65 -19.37 5.49
N GLN A 514 -33.38 -20.50 5.63
CA GLN A 514 -34.59 -20.52 6.42
C GLN A 514 -34.33 -20.39 7.92
N GLU A 515 -33.29 -21.05 8.41
CA GLU A 515 -32.85 -20.91 9.80
C GLU A 515 -32.52 -19.45 10.14
N ALA A 516 -31.75 -18.77 9.27
CA ALA A 516 -31.41 -17.37 9.47
C ALA A 516 -32.66 -16.46 9.49
N LEU A 517 -33.64 -16.69 8.59
CA LEU A 517 -34.90 -15.95 8.57
C LEU A 517 -35.75 -16.21 9.82
N ASP A 518 -35.74 -17.44 10.35
CA ASP A 518 -36.47 -17.76 11.58
C ASP A 518 -35.85 -17.16 12.81
N MET A 519 -34.49 -17.09 12.87
CA MET A 519 -33.75 -16.34 13.89
C MET A 519 -33.97 -14.83 13.76
N ALA A 520 -34.03 -14.30 12.53
CA ALA A 520 -34.28 -12.88 12.26
C ALA A 520 -35.61 -12.39 12.86
N LYS A 521 -36.65 -13.24 12.90
CA LYS A 521 -37.93 -12.90 13.54
C LYS A 521 -37.80 -12.69 15.04
N GLN A 522 -36.82 -13.35 15.69
CA GLN A 522 -36.55 -13.28 17.12
C GLN A 522 -35.57 -12.16 17.46
N ALA A 523 -34.82 -11.68 16.51
CA ALA A 523 -33.84 -10.61 16.67
C ALA A 523 -34.53 -9.25 16.77
N ASP A 524 -33.87 -8.31 17.43
CA ASP A 524 -34.22 -6.88 17.46
C ASP A 524 -33.44 -6.12 16.37
N VAL A 525 -32.20 -6.56 16.08
CA VAL A 525 -31.33 -6.03 15.03
C VAL A 525 -30.64 -7.20 14.33
N ILE A 526 -30.44 -7.07 13.02
CA ILE A 526 -29.72 -8.03 12.20
C ILE A 526 -28.42 -7.39 11.70
N VAL A 527 -27.29 -8.05 11.93
CA VAL A 527 -25.98 -7.71 11.38
C VAL A 527 -25.70 -8.70 10.25
N ALA A 528 -25.71 -8.21 9.02
CA ALA A 528 -25.53 -8.99 7.79
C ALA A 528 -24.10 -8.78 7.26
N ALA A 529 -23.21 -9.74 7.50
CA ALA A 529 -21.80 -9.73 7.09
C ALA A 529 -21.64 -10.29 5.67
N MET A 530 -21.64 -9.41 4.69
CA MET A 530 -21.72 -9.70 3.26
C MET A 530 -20.47 -9.23 2.52
N GLY A 531 -20.44 -9.46 1.22
CA GLY A 531 -19.42 -8.94 0.32
C GLY A 531 -18.56 -10.02 -0.30
N GLU A 532 -17.40 -9.61 -0.74
CA GLU A 532 -16.36 -10.47 -1.29
C GLU A 532 -15.47 -11.03 -0.17
N ASN A 533 -14.61 -11.93 -0.54
CA ASN A 533 -13.47 -12.36 0.23
C ASN A 533 -12.25 -12.45 -0.69
N VAL A 534 -11.07 -12.74 -0.16
CA VAL A 534 -9.84 -12.83 -0.94
C VAL A 534 -9.90 -13.87 -2.08
N MET A 535 -10.85 -14.77 -2.06
CA MET A 535 -11.07 -15.77 -3.12
C MET A 535 -11.78 -15.21 -4.34
N LEU A 536 -12.52 -14.13 -4.18
CA LEU A 536 -13.33 -13.48 -5.20
C LEU A 536 -12.73 -12.16 -5.71
N CYS A 537 -11.68 -11.68 -5.06
CA CYS A 537 -10.96 -10.45 -5.40
C CYS A 537 -9.48 -10.61 -5.08
N GLY A 538 -8.61 -10.10 -5.92
CA GLY A 538 -7.16 -10.17 -5.80
C GLY A 538 -6.50 -10.43 -7.14
N GLU A 539 -5.19 -10.47 -7.20
CA GLU A 539 -4.43 -10.64 -8.43
C GLU A 539 -4.83 -11.92 -9.18
N ASN A 540 -5.13 -11.79 -10.48
CA ASN A 540 -5.65 -12.86 -11.36
C ASN A 540 -6.99 -13.47 -10.92
N ARG A 541 -7.77 -12.79 -10.10
CA ARG A 541 -9.12 -13.17 -9.68
C ARG A 541 -10.11 -12.06 -10.08
N ASP A 542 -10.25 -11.85 -11.39
CA ASP A 542 -11.03 -10.78 -12.00
C ASP A 542 -12.52 -11.13 -12.04
N ARG A 543 -13.22 -10.85 -10.97
CA ARG A 543 -14.68 -10.89 -10.97
C ARG A 543 -15.22 -9.67 -11.74
N GLN A 544 -16.03 -9.90 -12.77
CA GLN A 544 -16.53 -8.85 -13.65
C GLN A 544 -17.55 -7.91 -12.97
N SER A 545 -18.39 -8.45 -12.07
CA SER A 545 -19.43 -7.68 -11.39
C SER A 545 -18.92 -7.01 -10.12
N LEU A 546 -19.37 -5.78 -9.89
CA LEU A 546 -19.17 -5.06 -8.63
C LEU A 546 -20.31 -5.27 -7.62
N ARG A 547 -21.37 -5.98 -7.98
CA ARG A 547 -22.46 -6.30 -7.04
C ARG A 547 -22.02 -7.34 -6.01
N LEU A 548 -22.80 -7.47 -4.95
CA LEU A 548 -22.60 -8.56 -3.99
C LEU A 548 -22.63 -9.93 -4.70
N PRO A 549 -21.68 -10.83 -4.40
CA PRO A 549 -21.61 -12.13 -5.06
C PRO A 549 -22.83 -13.01 -4.85
N GLY A 550 -23.13 -13.87 -5.83
CA GLY A 550 -24.15 -14.90 -5.74
C GLY A 550 -25.55 -14.36 -5.38
N LYS A 551 -26.16 -14.91 -4.35
CA LYS A 551 -27.50 -14.52 -3.87
C LYS A 551 -27.48 -13.61 -2.63
N GLN A 552 -26.36 -13.05 -2.25
CA GLN A 552 -26.25 -12.22 -1.05
C GLN A 552 -27.24 -11.02 -1.09
N GLU A 553 -27.35 -10.34 -2.23
CA GLU A 553 -28.30 -9.24 -2.39
C GLU A 553 -29.74 -9.67 -2.14
N GLN A 554 -30.16 -10.80 -2.72
CA GLN A 554 -31.49 -11.36 -2.50
C GLN A 554 -31.71 -11.75 -1.03
N PHE A 555 -30.69 -12.32 -0.38
CA PHE A 555 -30.75 -12.68 1.03
C PHE A 555 -30.95 -11.44 1.92
N VAL A 556 -30.18 -10.37 1.70
CA VAL A 556 -30.37 -9.12 2.44
C VAL A 556 -31.75 -8.53 2.21
N GLN A 557 -32.30 -8.63 0.99
CA GLN A 557 -33.68 -8.20 0.70
C GLN A 557 -34.73 -8.99 1.50
N GLU A 558 -34.53 -10.30 1.68
CA GLU A 558 -35.43 -11.12 2.52
C GLU A 558 -35.28 -10.78 4.02
N LEU A 559 -34.06 -10.50 4.49
CA LEU A 559 -33.85 -10.01 5.86
C LEU A 559 -34.58 -8.69 6.10
N ILE A 560 -34.51 -7.74 5.16
CA ILE A 560 -35.23 -6.45 5.23
C ILE A 560 -36.75 -6.67 5.28
N LYS A 561 -37.29 -7.65 4.56
CA LYS A 561 -38.73 -7.96 4.58
C LYS A 561 -39.24 -8.46 5.94
N THR A 562 -38.35 -8.89 6.84
CA THR A 562 -38.73 -9.24 8.22
C THR A 562 -39.22 -8.03 9.03
N GLY A 563 -38.96 -6.81 8.54
CA GLY A 563 -39.28 -5.55 9.22
C GLY A 563 -38.30 -5.19 10.35
N LYS A 564 -37.23 -5.97 10.55
CA LYS A 564 -36.19 -5.70 11.53
C LYS A 564 -35.11 -4.77 10.94
N PRO A 565 -34.49 -3.90 11.74
CA PRO A 565 -33.34 -3.11 11.30
C PRO A 565 -32.20 -4.03 10.84
N VAL A 566 -31.69 -3.79 9.63
CA VAL A 566 -30.55 -4.52 9.06
C VAL A 566 -29.33 -3.60 9.01
N VAL A 567 -28.25 -4.01 9.64
CA VAL A 567 -26.92 -3.41 9.54
C VAL A 567 -26.13 -4.23 8.52
N LEU A 568 -25.85 -3.65 7.36
CA LEU A 568 -25.06 -4.29 6.32
C LEU A 568 -23.56 -4.01 6.58
N VAL A 569 -22.78 -5.05 6.87
CA VAL A 569 -21.32 -4.98 7.01
C VAL A 569 -20.69 -5.62 5.80
N MET A 570 -20.04 -4.82 4.97
CA MET A 570 -19.43 -5.26 3.72
C MET A 570 -17.93 -5.53 3.94
N PHE A 571 -17.49 -6.70 3.53
CA PHE A 571 -16.09 -7.08 3.41
C PHE A 571 -15.70 -7.17 1.94
N GLY A 572 -14.43 -6.96 1.63
CA GLY A 572 -13.93 -7.09 0.26
C GLY A 572 -12.88 -6.05 -0.11
N GLY A 573 -12.22 -6.29 -1.22
CA GLY A 573 -11.12 -5.46 -1.71
C GLY A 573 -11.54 -4.33 -2.65
N ARG A 574 -12.83 -4.26 -3.04
CA ARG A 574 -13.34 -3.28 -4.01
C ARG A 574 -14.55 -2.53 -3.49
N ALA A 575 -14.85 -1.39 -4.11
CA ALA A 575 -16.06 -0.61 -3.84
C ALA A 575 -17.28 -1.31 -4.47
N GLN A 576 -18.03 -2.08 -3.67
CA GLN A 576 -19.14 -2.89 -4.14
C GLN A 576 -20.41 -2.07 -4.35
N VAL A 577 -21.07 -2.24 -5.49
CA VAL A 577 -22.34 -1.55 -5.79
C VAL A 577 -23.47 -2.16 -4.97
N VAL A 578 -23.97 -1.39 -4.01
CA VAL A 578 -25.08 -1.75 -3.11
C VAL A 578 -26.24 -0.75 -3.17
N SER A 579 -26.29 0.05 -4.23
CA SER A 579 -27.43 0.94 -4.49
C SER A 579 -28.74 0.14 -4.53
N GLY A 580 -29.79 0.69 -3.93
CA GLY A 580 -31.07 0.00 -3.76
C GLY A 580 -31.15 -0.93 -2.53
N LEU A 581 -30.00 -1.35 -1.96
CA LEU A 581 -29.96 -1.97 -0.63
C LEU A 581 -29.63 -0.95 0.45
N ALA A 582 -28.64 -0.10 0.22
CA ALA A 582 -28.14 0.85 1.19
C ALA A 582 -29.25 1.73 1.77
N GLU A 583 -30.13 2.26 0.93
CA GLU A 583 -31.25 3.13 1.33
C GLU A 583 -32.33 2.40 2.16
N ARG A 584 -32.28 1.07 2.17
CA ARG A 584 -33.23 0.21 2.91
C ARG A 584 -32.63 -0.42 4.14
N CYS A 585 -31.32 -0.41 4.28
CA CYS A 585 -30.63 -0.84 5.48
C CYS A 585 -30.68 0.24 6.56
N ALA A 586 -30.64 -0.18 7.83
CA ALA A 586 -30.59 0.73 8.97
C ALA A 586 -29.23 1.36 9.15
N ALA A 587 -28.17 0.62 8.76
CA ALA A 587 -26.79 1.13 8.67
C ALA A 587 -26.02 0.35 7.61
N VAL A 588 -24.96 0.97 7.07
CA VAL A 588 -24.04 0.36 6.10
C VAL A 588 -22.62 0.66 6.53
N ILE A 589 -21.80 -0.38 6.62
CA ILE A 589 -20.38 -0.32 7.00
C ILE A 589 -19.54 -0.97 5.91
N GLN A 590 -18.44 -0.33 5.51
CA GLN A 590 -17.37 -0.93 4.72
C GLN A 590 -16.21 -1.28 5.64
N ALA A 591 -15.91 -2.58 5.78
CA ALA A 591 -14.85 -3.08 6.64
C ALA A 591 -13.56 -3.40 5.90
N TRP A 592 -13.57 -3.47 4.55
CA TRP A 592 -12.46 -3.89 3.70
C TRP A 592 -11.96 -5.29 4.09
N TYR A 593 -10.63 -5.52 4.09
CA TYR A 593 -9.96 -6.66 4.71
C TYR A 593 -9.19 -6.17 5.93
N PRO A 594 -9.79 -6.30 7.13
CA PRO A 594 -9.32 -5.56 8.32
C PRO A 594 -8.20 -6.25 9.11
N GLY A 595 -7.58 -7.32 8.59
CA GLY A 595 -6.48 -8.01 9.25
C GLY A 595 -6.90 -8.88 10.43
N GLU A 596 -5.89 -9.38 11.16
CA GLU A 596 -6.09 -10.38 12.22
C GLU A 596 -6.93 -9.91 13.41
N GLU A 597 -6.95 -8.62 13.70
CA GLU A 597 -7.77 -8.00 14.74
C GLU A 597 -9.10 -7.42 14.22
N GLY A 598 -9.42 -7.69 12.95
CA GLY A 598 -10.59 -7.16 12.28
C GLY A 598 -11.91 -7.47 12.96
N GLY A 599 -12.08 -8.70 13.45
CA GLY A 599 -13.29 -9.09 14.18
C GLY A 599 -13.50 -8.28 15.46
N ASN A 600 -12.45 -8.01 16.22
CA ASN A 600 -12.47 -7.16 17.40
C ASN A 600 -12.79 -5.71 17.05
N ALA A 601 -12.14 -5.16 16.03
CA ALA A 601 -12.31 -3.77 15.61
C ALA A 601 -13.74 -3.49 15.13
N VAL A 602 -14.28 -4.33 14.25
CA VAL A 602 -15.67 -4.19 13.76
C VAL A 602 -16.68 -4.37 14.90
N ALA A 603 -16.46 -5.33 15.80
CA ALA A 603 -17.33 -5.53 16.96
C ALA A 603 -17.34 -4.31 17.90
N ASP A 604 -16.18 -3.73 18.20
CA ASP A 604 -16.06 -2.55 19.06
C ASP A 604 -16.72 -1.30 18.43
N ILE A 605 -16.70 -1.19 17.10
CA ILE A 605 -17.47 -0.17 16.37
C ILE A 605 -18.96 -0.47 16.48
N LEU A 606 -19.43 -1.66 16.16
CA LEU A 606 -20.85 -2.02 16.22
C LEU A 606 -21.44 -1.78 17.62
N TYR A 607 -20.70 -2.13 18.67
CA TYR A 607 -21.13 -1.92 20.06
C TYR A 607 -20.83 -0.52 20.62
N GLY A 608 -20.16 0.35 19.86
CA GLY A 608 -19.92 1.75 20.24
C GLY A 608 -18.83 1.95 21.28
N LYS A 609 -17.90 1.01 21.44
CA LYS A 609 -16.69 1.26 22.23
C LYS A 609 -15.73 2.20 21.49
N VAL A 610 -15.73 2.12 20.17
CA VAL A 610 -14.99 3.00 19.26
C VAL A 610 -16.00 3.68 18.33
N SER A 611 -15.90 5.01 18.18
CA SER A 611 -16.65 5.72 17.15
C SER A 611 -15.93 5.60 15.81
N PRO A 612 -16.62 5.24 14.71
CA PRO A 612 -16.01 5.24 13.39
C PRO A 612 -15.48 6.63 13.02
N SER A 613 -14.33 6.66 12.37
CA SER A 613 -13.63 7.88 11.97
C SER A 613 -12.92 7.77 10.63
N ALA A 614 -13.03 6.60 9.99
CA ALA A 614 -12.46 6.35 8.67
C ALA A 614 -13.19 7.14 7.59
N LYS A 615 -12.47 7.52 6.54
CA LYS A 615 -12.97 8.22 5.35
C LYS A 615 -12.62 7.44 4.10
N LEU A 616 -13.51 7.35 3.13
CA LEU A 616 -13.27 6.63 1.87
C LEU A 616 -12.05 7.22 1.13
N SER A 617 -11.14 6.35 0.71
CA SER A 617 -10.01 6.69 -0.15
C SER A 617 -10.32 6.50 -1.65
N VAL A 618 -11.55 6.10 -1.97
CA VAL A 618 -12.08 5.96 -3.33
C VAL A 618 -13.50 6.48 -3.41
N SER A 619 -13.89 6.97 -4.58
CA SER A 619 -15.27 7.25 -4.93
C SER A 619 -16.05 5.95 -5.09
N TYR A 620 -17.16 5.82 -4.39
CA TYR A 620 -17.97 4.59 -4.35
C TYR A 620 -19.04 4.64 -5.44
N PRO A 621 -19.06 3.71 -6.43
CA PRO A 621 -20.01 3.78 -7.53
C PRO A 621 -21.42 3.36 -7.10
N ASN A 622 -22.44 3.94 -7.74
CA ASN A 622 -23.84 3.53 -7.57
C ASN A 622 -24.34 2.61 -8.70
N VAL A 623 -23.52 2.41 -9.72
CA VAL A 623 -23.77 1.54 -10.88
C VAL A 623 -22.54 0.70 -11.20
N GLU A 624 -22.74 -0.44 -11.81
CA GLU A 624 -21.62 -1.24 -12.30
C GLU A 624 -20.90 -0.53 -13.44
N MET A 625 -19.60 -0.46 -13.37
CA MET A 625 -18.77 0.26 -14.34
C MET A 625 -17.32 -0.22 -14.32
N ASN A 626 -16.67 -0.09 -15.48
CA ASN A 626 -15.26 -0.38 -15.68
C ASN A 626 -14.47 0.87 -16.14
N GLU A 627 -15.17 1.99 -16.34
CA GLU A 627 -14.53 3.24 -16.68
C GLU A 627 -13.92 3.89 -15.43
N PRO A 628 -12.83 4.64 -15.59
CA PRO A 628 -12.25 5.39 -14.48
C PRO A 628 -13.24 6.40 -13.88
N ILE A 629 -13.27 6.48 -12.57
CA ILE A 629 -13.93 7.55 -11.81
C ILE A 629 -12.95 8.15 -10.82
N CYS A 630 -13.05 9.47 -10.63
CA CYS A 630 -12.28 10.13 -9.59
C CYS A 630 -13.02 11.42 -9.19
N TYR A 631 -12.98 11.74 -7.90
CA TYR A 631 -13.63 12.94 -7.35
C TYR A 631 -13.11 14.26 -7.97
N ASN A 632 -11.87 14.27 -8.49
CA ASN A 632 -11.21 15.47 -8.99
C ASN A 632 -11.36 15.71 -10.50
N TYR A 633 -12.12 14.85 -11.21
CA TYR A 633 -12.38 15.03 -12.64
C TYR A 633 -13.41 16.13 -12.93
N SER A 634 -14.30 16.44 -11.98
CA SER A 634 -15.33 17.45 -12.14
C SER A 634 -15.50 18.29 -10.87
N ALA A 635 -15.86 19.56 -11.04
CA ALA A 635 -16.27 20.43 -9.93
C ALA A 635 -17.65 20.04 -9.36
N GLU A 636 -18.46 19.36 -10.15
CA GLU A 636 -19.78 18.86 -9.75
C GLU A 636 -19.69 17.38 -9.35
N LYS A 637 -20.52 16.97 -8.41
CA LYS A 637 -20.61 15.55 -8.03
C LYS A 637 -21.01 14.71 -9.24
N ASP A 638 -20.19 13.71 -9.58
CA ASP A 638 -20.52 12.73 -10.60
C ASP A 638 -21.78 11.94 -10.14
N PRO A 639 -22.85 11.92 -10.96
CA PRO A 639 -24.08 11.20 -10.59
C PRO A 639 -23.91 9.69 -10.45
N ARG A 640 -22.80 9.12 -10.96
CA ARG A 640 -22.44 7.73 -10.82
C ARG A 640 -21.84 7.38 -9.46
N ILE A 641 -21.54 8.40 -8.63
CA ILE A 641 -20.93 8.22 -7.30
C ILE A 641 -22.02 8.24 -6.23
N GLN A 642 -22.13 7.17 -5.46
CA GLN A 642 -23.00 7.06 -4.29
C GLN A 642 -22.38 7.81 -3.10
N TRP A 643 -21.19 7.40 -2.67
CA TRP A 643 -20.43 8.06 -1.61
C TRP A 643 -19.10 8.58 -2.19
N PRO A 644 -18.81 9.88 -2.04
CA PRO A 644 -17.63 10.49 -2.64
C PRO A 644 -16.34 10.15 -1.87
N PHE A 645 -15.21 10.40 -2.49
CA PHE A 645 -13.90 10.40 -1.83
C PHE A 645 -13.91 11.26 -0.56
N GLY A 646 -13.29 10.77 0.48
CA GLY A 646 -13.23 11.42 1.79
C GLY A 646 -14.48 11.25 2.65
N TYR A 647 -15.55 10.62 2.16
CA TYR A 647 -16.79 10.42 2.91
C TYR A 647 -16.66 9.36 3.99
N GLY A 648 -17.30 9.58 5.13
CA GLY A 648 -17.42 8.64 6.23
C GLY A 648 -18.09 9.31 7.43
N LEU A 649 -19.04 8.61 8.05
CA LEU A 649 -19.82 9.07 9.20
C LEU A 649 -19.15 8.72 10.53
N SER A 650 -19.59 9.37 11.58
CA SER A 650 -19.19 9.14 12.97
C SER A 650 -20.43 8.98 13.85
N TYR A 651 -20.28 8.46 15.08
CA TYR A 651 -21.34 8.46 16.10
C TYR A 651 -21.48 9.81 16.81
N THR A 652 -20.69 10.79 16.42
CA THR A 652 -20.78 12.17 16.90
C THR A 652 -20.83 13.12 15.71
N THR A 653 -20.96 14.41 15.99
CA THR A 653 -21.00 15.47 14.95
C THR A 653 -19.90 16.47 15.20
N PHE A 654 -19.41 17.07 14.12
CA PHE A 654 -18.35 18.06 14.17
C PHE A 654 -18.79 19.38 13.52
N ALA A 655 -18.24 20.48 13.99
CA ALA A 655 -18.39 21.79 13.39
C ALA A 655 -17.02 22.39 13.10
N TYR A 656 -16.92 23.02 11.94
CA TYR A 656 -15.73 23.72 11.47
C TYR A 656 -15.98 25.21 11.52
N GLN A 657 -15.04 25.99 12.04
CA GLN A 657 -15.20 27.44 12.21
C GLN A 657 -13.89 28.19 12.22
N ASN A 658 -13.95 29.52 12.14
CA ASN A 658 -12.84 30.44 12.34
C ASN A 658 -11.67 30.24 11.37
N LEU A 659 -11.96 29.98 10.08
CA LEU A 659 -10.91 29.89 9.05
C LEU A 659 -10.24 31.26 8.88
N ASN A 660 -8.94 31.31 9.11
CA ASN A 660 -8.06 32.41 8.78
C ASN A 660 -6.96 31.94 7.81
N VAL A 661 -6.63 32.76 6.83
CA VAL A 661 -5.56 32.47 5.85
C VAL A 661 -4.64 33.67 5.79
N GLU A 662 -3.37 33.44 6.10
CA GLU A 662 -2.31 34.46 6.07
C GLU A 662 -1.20 34.06 5.10
N LYS A 663 -0.70 35.01 4.33
CA LYS A 663 0.50 34.82 3.53
C LYS A 663 1.72 35.03 4.43
N THR A 664 2.40 33.96 4.79
CA THR A 664 3.55 34.00 5.72
C THR A 664 4.87 34.32 5.07
N THR A 665 5.07 33.83 3.83
CA THR A 665 6.25 34.11 3.02
C THR A 665 5.85 34.30 1.56
N GLN A 666 6.82 34.55 0.66
CA GLN A 666 6.54 34.59 -0.77
C GLN A 666 6.07 33.22 -1.28
N ASP A 667 6.49 32.12 -0.62
CA ASP A 667 6.34 30.74 -1.08
C ASP A 667 5.35 29.92 -0.25
N SER A 668 4.67 30.53 0.75
CA SER A 668 3.76 29.79 1.62
C SER A 668 2.60 30.59 2.20
N PHE A 669 1.51 29.90 2.49
CA PHE A 669 0.34 30.37 3.23
C PHE A 669 0.17 29.58 4.52
N GLU A 670 -0.19 30.24 5.62
CA GLU A 670 -0.62 29.60 6.85
C GLU A 670 -2.15 29.67 6.97
N LEU A 671 -2.78 28.53 7.16
CA LEU A 671 -4.19 28.41 7.44
C LEU A 671 -4.37 28.03 8.90
N THR A 672 -5.34 28.64 9.57
CA THR A 672 -5.79 28.20 10.88
C THR A 672 -7.31 28.08 10.85
N PHE A 673 -7.82 27.00 11.42
CA PHE A 673 -9.26 26.79 11.61
C PHE A 673 -9.49 25.92 12.84
N GLU A 674 -10.73 25.93 13.35
CA GLU A 674 -11.10 25.12 14.50
C GLU A 674 -12.03 23.99 14.08
N VAL A 675 -11.80 22.80 14.67
CA VAL A 675 -12.73 21.66 14.63
C VAL A 675 -13.25 21.42 16.03
N LYS A 676 -14.58 21.35 16.17
CA LYS A 676 -15.27 21.12 17.44
C LYS A 676 -16.13 19.88 17.37
N ASN A 677 -16.04 19.02 18.36
CA ASN A 677 -17.00 17.94 18.57
C ASN A 677 -18.29 18.51 19.22
N THR A 678 -19.36 18.52 18.45
CA THR A 678 -20.67 19.05 18.90
C THR A 678 -21.63 17.97 19.40
N GLY A 679 -21.24 16.69 19.30
CA GLY A 679 -22.06 15.58 19.75
C GLY A 679 -21.68 15.09 21.16
N LYS A 680 -22.00 13.82 21.44
CA LYS A 680 -21.94 13.24 22.78
C LYS A 680 -20.87 12.18 22.98
N MET A 681 -20.21 11.74 21.92
CA MET A 681 -19.20 10.68 21.96
C MET A 681 -17.83 11.25 21.57
N ALA A 682 -16.76 10.79 22.21
CA ALA A 682 -15.41 11.11 21.79
C ALA A 682 -15.11 10.40 20.45
N ALA A 683 -14.52 11.12 19.51
CA ALA A 683 -14.14 10.57 18.22
C ALA A 683 -13.06 11.42 17.55
N ASP A 684 -12.43 10.83 16.53
CA ASP A 684 -11.56 11.57 15.65
C ASP A 684 -12.35 12.10 14.45
N GLU A 685 -11.95 13.27 13.97
CA GLU A 685 -12.37 13.82 12.68
C GLU A 685 -11.17 13.95 11.76
N VAL A 686 -11.38 13.71 10.47
CA VAL A 686 -10.39 13.95 9.42
C VAL A 686 -10.79 15.18 8.63
N ALA A 687 -10.20 16.32 8.97
CA ALA A 687 -10.37 17.56 8.23
C ALA A 687 -9.50 17.50 6.95
N GLN A 688 -10.13 17.62 5.78
CA GLN A 688 -9.51 17.50 4.48
C GLN A 688 -9.36 18.88 3.85
N ILE A 689 -8.18 19.20 3.33
CA ILE A 689 -7.82 20.48 2.74
C ILE A 689 -7.67 20.30 1.25
N TYR A 690 -8.53 20.98 0.50
CA TYR A 690 -8.58 20.93 -0.96
C TYR A 690 -8.21 22.26 -1.58
N LEU A 691 -7.63 22.23 -2.76
CA LEU A 691 -7.40 23.38 -3.62
C LEU A 691 -8.29 23.33 -4.85
N SER A 692 -8.75 24.50 -5.30
CA SER A 692 -9.53 24.65 -6.52
C SER A 692 -9.07 25.88 -7.29
N PRO A 693 -9.09 25.85 -8.64
CA PRO A 693 -8.93 27.06 -9.45
C PRO A 693 -10.13 28.00 -9.22
N THR A 694 -9.94 29.29 -9.40
CA THR A 694 -11.03 30.29 -9.36
C THR A 694 -11.66 30.48 -10.74
N THR A 695 -10.89 30.25 -11.80
CA THR A 695 -11.33 30.36 -13.20
C THR A 695 -11.02 29.08 -13.96
N ALA A 696 -11.82 28.75 -14.97
CA ALA A 696 -11.70 27.49 -15.71
C ALA A 696 -10.46 27.42 -16.63
N ASP A 697 -9.81 28.54 -16.87
CA ASP A 697 -8.59 28.65 -17.68
C ASP A 697 -7.31 28.40 -16.89
N GLN A 698 -7.42 28.29 -15.57
CA GLN A 698 -6.29 27.87 -14.73
C GLN A 698 -5.99 26.37 -14.92
N PRO A 699 -4.71 25.98 -15.04
CA PRO A 699 -4.33 24.63 -15.41
C PRO A 699 -4.38 23.61 -14.23
N LEU A 700 -5.19 23.89 -13.21
CA LEU A 700 -5.43 23.00 -12.09
C LEU A 700 -6.67 22.12 -12.29
N ARG A 701 -6.73 21.00 -11.59
CA ARG A 701 -7.95 20.19 -11.50
C ARG A 701 -9.05 20.96 -10.77
N PRO A 702 -10.33 20.65 -11.05
CA PRO A 702 -11.47 21.33 -10.43
C PRO A 702 -11.44 21.35 -8.90
N ILE A 703 -10.96 20.28 -8.28
CA ILE A 703 -10.70 20.13 -6.86
C ILE A 703 -9.60 19.10 -6.66
N GLN A 704 -8.66 19.31 -5.75
CA GLN A 704 -7.58 18.38 -5.47
C GLN A 704 -7.21 18.40 -3.98
N LEU A 705 -7.03 17.24 -3.37
CA LEU A 705 -6.55 17.10 -1.99
C LEU A 705 -5.09 17.57 -1.92
N GLN A 706 -4.78 18.42 -0.95
CA GLN A 706 -3.41 18.93 -0.73
C GLN A 706 -3.03 19.01 0.75
N GLY A 707 -3.87 18.45 1.63
CA GLY A 707 -3.60 18.32 3.04
C GLY A 707 -4.74 17.63 3.78
N PHE A 708 -4.44 17.09 4.94
CA PHE A 708 -5.46 16.57 5.86
C PHE A 708 -4.94 16.58 7.30
N ALA A 709 -5.86 16.66 8.26
CA ALA A 709 -5.58 16.65 9.69
C ALA A 709 -6.51 15.66 10.39
N ARG A 710 -5.96 14.67 11.10
CA ARG A 710 -6.71 13.80 11.98
C ARG A 710 -6.73 14.40 13.38
N VAL A 711 -7.91 14.70 13.92
CA VAL A 711 -8.09 15.46 15.15
C VAL A 711 -8.96 14.69 16.14
N SER A 712 -8.37 14.23 17.25
CA SER A 712 -9.10 13.54 18.33
C SER A 712 -9.78 14.54 19.25
N LEU A 713 -11.10 14.42 19.46
CA LEU A 713 -11.92 15.37 20.19
C LEU A 713 -12.88 14.68 21.18
N LYS A 714 -12.87 15.12 22.43
CA LYS A 714 -13.90 14.77 23.41
C LYS A 714 -15.19 15.55 23.13
N PRO A 715 -16.34 15.10 23.65
CA PRO A 715 -17.59 15.88 23.56
C PRO A 715 -17.42 17.32 24.03
N GLY A 716 -17.79 18.27 23.18
CA GLY A 716 -17.68 19.70 23.43
C GLY A 716 -16.30 20.32 23.26
N GLU A 717 -15.24 19.49 23.02
CA GLU A 717 -13.88 19.97 22.81
C GLU A 717 -13.72 20.60 21.43
N SER A 718 -12.91 21.68 21.38
CA SER A 718 -12.43 22.31 20.15
C SER A 718 -10.91 22.23 20.09
N LYS A 719 -10.36 21.99 18.90
CA LYS A 719 -8.93 22.12 18.63
C LYS A 719 -8.70 23.00 17.41
N THR A 720 -7.62 23.80 17.48
CA THR A 720 -7.16 24.59 16.34
C THR A 720 -6.21 23.75 15.51
N VAL A 721 -6.50 23.64 14.23
CA VAL A 721 -5.62 23.03 13.22
C VAL A 721 -4.85 24.13 12.53
N ARG A 722 -3.54 23.95 12.41
CA ARG A 722 -2.63 24.82 11.65
C ARG A 722 -2.10 24.07 10.46
N VAL A 723 -2.19 24.68 9.29
CA VAL A 723 -1.74 24.10 8.04
C VAL A 723 -0.90 25.11 7.29
N LYS A 724 0.32 24.72 6.95
CA LYS A 724 1.16 25.51 6.04
C LYS A 724 1.10 24.88 4.65
N LEU A 725 0.54 25.62 3.72
CA LEU A 725 0.52 25.28 2.29
C LEU A 725 1.63 26.02 1.57
N TYR A 726 2.29 25.33 0.67
CA TYR A 726 3.30 25.93 -0.21
C TYR A 726 2.72 26.32 -1.56
N THR A 727 3.24 27.38 -2.17
CA THR A 727 2.78 27.82 -3.50
C THR A 727 2.99 26.77 -4.58
N GLU A 728 3.94 25.86 -4.41
CA GLU A 728 4.18 24.73 -5.32
C GLU A 728 3.03 23.72 -5.36
N GLN A 729 2.21 23.62 -4.30
CA GLN A 729 1.02 22.78 -4.28
C GLN A 729 -0.10 23.32 -5.20
N PHE A 730 0.00 24.56 -5.64
CA PHE A 730 -0.86 25.20 -6.63
C PHE A 730 -0.26 25.16 -8.05
N GLY A 731 0.82 24.41 -8.21
CA GLY A 731 1.52 24.31 -9.49
C GLY A 731 0.94 23.23 -10.41
N TYR A 732 1.47 23.21 -11.62
CA TYR A 732 1.11 22.25 -12.65
C TYR A 732 2.33 21.88 -13.50
N TYR A 733 2.24 20.71 -14.13
CA TYR A 733 3.28 20.20 -15.01
C TYR A 733 3.13 20.76 -16.43
N SER A 734 4.27 21.01 -17.08
CA SER A 734 4.35 21.25 -18.53
C SER A 734 5.60 20.61 -19.13
N ASN A 735 5.52 20.31 -20.44
CA ASN A 735 6.63 19.82 -21.23
C ASN A 735 6.72 20.64 -22.52
N GLU A 736 7.28 21.85 -22.43
CA GLU A 736 7.44 22.72 -23.58
C GLU A 736 8.82 22.54 -24.23
N GLY A 737 8.82 22.13 -25.48
CA GLY A 737 10.07 21.88 -26.23
C GLY A 737 10.94 20.75 -25.68
N GLY A 738 10.36 19.76 -24.98
CA GLY A 738 11.05 18.64 -24.36
C GLY A 738 11.65 18.96 -22.98
N GLN A 739 11.32 20.12 -22.41
CA GLN A 739 11.74 20.52 -21.07
C GLN A 739 10.60 20.29 -20.08
N ARG A 740 10.71 19.26 -19.27
CA ARG A 740 9.79 18.96 -18.18
C ARG A 740 9.97 19.98 -17.05
N GLN A 741 8.89 20.64 -16.66
CA GLN A 741 8.90 21.70 -15.65
C GLN A 741 7.67 21.66 -14.76
N TRP A 742 7.86 22.06 -13.51
CA TRP A 742 6.80 22.37 -12.57
C TRP A 742 6.59 23.89 -12.54
N ASN A 743 5.38 24.35 -12.86
CA ASN A 743 5.07 25.75 -13.02
C ASN A 743 4.12 26.22 -11.93
N ILE A 744 4.33 27.43 -11.43
CA ILE A 744 3.46 28.13 -10.49
C ILE A 744 2.98 29.40 -11.15
N ALA A 745 1.69 29.48 -11.44
CA ALA A 745 1.09 30.67 -12.08
C ALA A 745 0.57 31.65 -11.02
N PRO A 746 0.81 32.97 -11.17
CA PRO A 746 0.11 33.98 -10.40
C PRO A 746 -1.39 33.92 -10.67
N GLY A 747 -2.20 34.14 -9.63
CA GLY A 747 -3.64 34.09 -9.77
C GLY A 747 -4.38 33.97 -8.44
N GLN A 748 -5.69 33.91 -8.52
CA GLN A 748 -6.55 33.63 -7.39
C GLN A 748 -6.95 32.16 -7.39
N TYR A 749 -6.87 31.54 -6.24
CA TYR A 749 -7.24 30.15 -5.98
C TYR A 749 -8.16 30.08 -4.77
N THR A 750 -8.82 28.97 -4.57
CA THR A 750 -9.68 28.75 -3.41
C THR A 750 -9.14 27.58 -2.61
N VAL A 751 -8.90 27.81 -1.31
CA VAL A 751 -8.70 26.76 -0.33
C VAL A 751 -10.06 26.38 0.22
N LYS A 752 -10.35 25.07 0.27
CA LYS A 752 -11.58 24.48 0.78
C LYS A 752 -11.25 23.49 1.90
N ILE A 753 -11.98 23.52 2.99
CA ILE A 753 -11.81 22.61 4.10
C ILE A 753 -13.15 21.92 4.34
N GLY A 754 -13.12 20.59 4.41
CA GLY A 754 -14.33 19.80 4.57
C GLY A 754 -14.09 18.44 5.21
N SER A 755 -15.20 17.73 5.41
CA SER A 755 -15.22 16.35 5.89
C SER A 755 -15.15 15.33 4.75
N SER A 756 -15.31 15.79 3.49
CA SER A 756 -15.15 15.03 2.25
C SER A 756 -14.98 15.97 1.06
N SER A 757 -14.71 15.41 -0.13
CA SER A 757 -14.58 16.19 -1.37
C SER A 757 -15.84 16.96 -1.77
N THR A 758 -17.01 16.57 -1.27
CA THR A 758 -18.31 17.23 -1.54
C THR A 758 -18.94 17.93 -0.35
N ASP A 759 -18.47 17.65 0.89
CA ASP A 759 -18.94 18.30 2.09
C ASP A 759 -17.92 19.34 2.57
N ILE A 760 -17.92 20.49 1.88
CA ILE A 760 -17.02 21.61 2.18
C ILE A 760 -17.67 22.51 3.24
N GLN A 761 -17.02 22.63 4.39
CA GLN A 761 -17.48 23.39 5.55
C GLN A 761 -16.95 24.81 5.57
N LEU A 762 -15.71 25.02 5.12
CA LEU A 762 -15.06 26.33 5.10
C LEU A 762 -14.34 26.52 3.78
N GLN A 763 -14.28 27.80 3.32
CA GLN A 763 -13.48 28.15 2.15
C GLN A 763 -12.94 29.57 2.23
N ALA A 764 -11.79 29.82 1.64
CA ALA A 764 -11.18 31.13 1.58
C ALA A 764 -10.38 31.31 0.29
N PRO A 765 -10.35 32.54 -0.31
CA PRO A 765 -9.48 32.83 -1.42
C PRO A 765 -8.02 32.94 -0.97
N VAL A 766 -7.10 32.49 -1.82
CA VAL A 766 -5.68 32.75 -1.74
C VAL A 766 -5.19 33.36 -3.02
N THR A 767 -4.20 34.26 -2.94
CA THR A 767 -3.66 34.94 -4.12
C THR A 767 -2.16 34.72 -4.19
N ILE A 768 -1.72 34.09 -5.28
CA ILE A 768 -0.32 34.01 -5.67
C ILE A 768 -0.01 35.24 -6.52
N THR A 769 0.96 36.04 -6.08
CA THR A 769 1.36 37.30 -6.75
C THR A 769 2.81 37.19 -7.23
N GLY A 770 3.16 37.95 -8.27
CA GLY A 770 4.50 38.01 -8.84
C GLY A 770 4.51 37.51 -10.28
N GLU A 771 5.69 37.21 -10.79
CA GLU A 771 5.87 36.59 -12.10
C GLU A 771 5.66 35.08 -12.02
N PRO A 772 5.27 34.39 -13.10
CA PRO A 772 5.24 32.94 -13.16
C PRO A 772 6.61 32.34 -12.79
N VAL A 773 6.59 31.28 -12.02
CA VAL A 773 7.81 30.55 -11.62
C VAL A 773 7.80 29.16 -12.25
N SER A 774 8.92 28.80 -12.89
CA SER A 774 9.11 27.44 -13.44
C SER A 774 10.34 26.82 -12.79
N LYS A 775 10.20 25.58 -12.33
CA LYS A 775 11.25 24.77 -11.71
C LYS A 775 11.41 23.44 -12.45
N PRO A 776 12.64 22.87 -12.50
CA PRO A 776 12.81 21.53 -13.06
C PRO A 776 12.00 20.46 -12.30
N LEU A 777 11.90 20.58 -10.98
CA LEU A 777 11.24 19.65 -10.07
C LEU A 777 10.60 20.41 -8.91
N ARG A 778 9.58 19.82 -8.29
CA ARG A 778 9.00 20.27 -7.01
C ARG A 778 10.01 20.15 -5.88
N GLU A 779 9.94 21.02 -4.89
CA GLU A 779 10.65 20.95 -3.62
C GLU A 779 9.72 20.66 -2.45
N TYR A 780 8.48 21.18 -2.53
CA TYR A 780 7.45 21.02 -1.52
C TYR A 780 6.27 20.23 -2.05
N TYR A 781 6.06 19.05 -1.49
CA TYR A 781 5.04 18.10 -1.93
C TYR A 781 3.83 18.08 -0.99
N PHE A 782 4.07 18.21 0.30
CA PHE A 782 3.05 18.04 1.34
C PHE A 782 2.85 19.31 2.15
N ALA A 783 1.60 19.52 2.58
CA ALA A 783 1.31 20.50 3.60
C ALA A 783 1.95 20.10 4.94
N GLU A 784 2.42 21.08 5.70
CA GLU A 784 2.80 20.87 7.10
C GLU A 784 1.55 21.08 7.97
N VAL A 785 1.13 20.06 8.72
CA VAL A 785 -0.08 20.09 9.56
C VAL A 785 0.30 19.94 11.04
N GLN A 786 -0.30 20.81 11.91
CA GLN A 786 -0.06 20.84 13.36
C GLN A 786 -1.36 20.99 14.15
#